data_45f5b58aa7454193ca194509c8b9a639
#
_entry.id   45f5b58aa7454193ca194509c8b9a639
#
_cell.length_a   1.000
_cell.length_b   1.000
_cell.length_c   1.000
_cell.angle_alpha   90.00
_cell.angle_beta   90.00
_cell.angle_gamma   90.00
#
_symmetry.space_group_name_H-M   'P 1'
#
loop_
_entity.id
_entity.type
_entity.pdbx_description
1 polymer ?
#
loop_
_entity_poly.entity_id
_entity_poly.type
_entity_poly.pdbx_seq_one_letter_code
_entity_poly.pdbx_strand_id
1 'polypeptide(L)'
;MIFDIRVSVLFHLYLRRLRAHTVQELLAGSGIAVGVALVLGVLLANTSLLGSTEQTVNGVIGSAKLELVARSNDGFDERLVDRVRALPGVQAAAPVLQESATIIGPKGRVSVRLIGVTPTLVTLGGALTQNVSAGPSLIGEGVGLPTGVAHAVGVRPEHMVRLLTDGQARIVKVRAVVGAESIGSVAESPLAVALLGYTQRLTGRPGRVTQVFVEPQPGADQRVAHELRELAAGRLDVAPADNELRLLRKIAEPNDQATTMFALIGAMVGFLLTFNAMLLTVPERRRYIADLRMQGYDWRQALLITGFEALVLGALASIVGIAMGYVLSHTLFHRVPVYLAFAFPVGDQQVIMVSLILLAFACGVLATLLASLVPISDLRPSRARDAVLRQAGGAGDGIDRRTTTVFAIAGLLLVMLASAMVLIDPSLTLIGGAALALATLCLIPVAFKGAALVLRGANEHIHSSALVLAVRELRTTSMPLVALAGVGALAIYGSVAIGGARHDLLAGLDTNFREYLSTADVWVTTGGNDLTTNSFQAPGLQTKLAKAPGVSSVRVYQGELMDVGTRRMWVIARPSSDGTIIPASQLLRGQLVRGDQLLRGSGWAAVSTSFAAEHNLRVGEPFELPTPSGSRSFAVAAITTNVGWPPGALILSTADYRRYWQTSAPSALEVNLEPGVNPAAGKLTVESVLGGYPALTAQTRQEREARYAANSREALQSLGEISTLLLIAAALAVASALSATIWQRRALLASLKIQGYDRYQLWRALLLESMIVLGFGCTIGAVLGVYGHVLASRWLTLTTGFSAPFSLGIPRVLLDVGLVAGIGLIVIALPGFLAARVSSRVALQE
;
A
#
# COMPACT_ATOMS: atom_id res chain seq x y z
N MET A 1 6.90 -49.56 -12.48
CA MET A 1 8.33 -49.36 -12.59
C MET A 1 8.69 -47.86 -12.76
N ILE A 2 8.11 -46.97 -11.91
CA ILE A 2 8.27 -45.53 -12.09
C ILE A 2 9.09 -44.89 -10.95
N PHE A 3 9.48 -45.61 -9.90
CA PHE A 3 10.09 -45.11 -8.69
C PHE A 3 11.41 -45.81 -8.27
N ASP A 4 12.26 -46.19 -9.22
CA ASP A 4 13.51 -46.93 -8.85
C ASP A 4 14.76 -46.06 -8.69
N ILE A 5 14.67 -44.72 -8.83
CA ILE A 5 15.81 -43.85 -8.48
C ILE A 5 15.67 -43.42 -7.01
N ARG A 6 16.52 -43.93 -6.14
CA ARG A 6 16.52 -43.51 -4.72
C ARG A 6 16.76 -42.00 -4.59
N VAL A 7 15.98 -41.31 -3.78
CA VAL A 7 16.10 -39.85 -3.51
C VAL A 7 17.53 -39.44 -3.13
N SER A 8 18.24 -40.35 -2.44
CA SER A 8 19.67 -40.13 -2.08
C SER A 8 20.58 -40.01 -3.30
N VAL A 9 20.28 -40.72 -4.40
CA VAL A 9 21.06 -40.63 -5.67
C VAL A 9 20.77 -39.30 -6.37
N LEU A 10 19.50 -38.84 -6.40
CA LEU A 10 19.11 -37.54 -6.96
C LEU A 10 19.80 -36.40 -6.22
N PHE A 11 19.83 -36.49 -4.90
CA PHE A 11 20.49 -35.48 -4.06
C PHE A 11 22.00 -35.45 -4.25
N HIS A 12 22.64 -36.64 -4.40
CA HIS A 12 24.06 -36.72 -4.67
C HIS A 12 24.42 -36.13 -6.05
N LEU A 13 23.64 -36.43 -7.08
CA LEU A 13 23.80 -35.85 -8.42
C LEU A 13 23.68 -34.33 -8.40
N TYR A 14 22.69 -33.82 -7.68
CA TYR A 14 22.50 -32.35 -7.49
C TYR A 14 23.68 -31.69 -6.80
N LEU A 15 24.19 -32.26 -5.69
CA LEU A 15 25.34 -31.73 -4.98
C LEU A 15 26.61 -31.71 -5.84
N ARG A 16 26.82 -32.76 -6.65
CA ARG A 16 27.96 -32.80 -7.58
C ARG A 16 27.87 -31.70 -8.63
N ARG A 17 26.66 -31.47 -9.15
CA ARG A 17 26.40 -30.42 -10.10
C ARG A 17 26.55 -29.02 -9.47
N LEU A 18 26.02 -28.82 -8.25
CA LEU A 18 26.16 -27.57 -7.51
C LEU A 18 27.64 -27.18 -7.35
N ARG A 19 28.52 -28.15 -7.07
CA ARG A 19 29.97 -27.93 -7.00
C ARG A 19 30.63 -27.63 -8.34
N ALA A 20 30.12 -28.19 -9.42
CA ALA A 20 30.67 -27.97 -10.76
C ALA A 20 30.22 -26.61 -11.36
N HIS A 21 29.01 -26.14 -11.03
CA HIS A 21 28.36 -24.96 -11.63
C HIS A 21 27.86 -23.96 -10.57
N THR A 22 28.64 -23.78 -9.50
CA THR A 22 28.25 -22.97 -8.32
C THR A 22 27.79 -21.57 -8.67
N VAL A 23 28.47 -20.87 -9.59
CA VAL A 23 28.17 -19.49 -9.97
C VAL A 23 26.81 -19.40 -10.67
N GLN A 24 26.49 -20.33 -11.54
CA GLN A 24 25.24 -20.35 -12.30
C GLN A 24 24.05 -20.65 -11.40
N GLU A 25 24.18 -21.63 -10.50
CA GLU A 25 23.16 -22.02 -9.54
C GLU A 25 22.92 -20.89 -8.51
N LEU A 26 23.98 -20.18 -8.07
CA LEU A 26 23.86 -19.02 -7.21
C LEU A 26 23.14 -17.86 -7.92
N LEU A 27 23.43 -17.59 -9.19
CA LEU A 27 22.74 -16.55 -9.96
C LEU A 27 21.26 -16.89 -10.15
N ALA A 28 20.95 -18.16 -10.46
CA ALA A 28 19.58 -18.63 -10.57
C ALA A 28 18.84 -18.53 -9.23
N GLY A 29 19.47 -19.01 -8.16
CA GLY A 29 18.93 -18.97 -6.81
C GLY A 29 18.69 -17.53 -6.31
N SER A 30 19.62 -16.59 -6.59
CA SER A 30 19.44 -15.19 -6.23
C SER A 30 18.23 -14.55 -6.90
N GLY A 31 17.98 -14.87 -8.18
CA GLY A 31 16.79 -14.39 -8.90
C GLY A 31 15.49 -14.86 -8.27
N ILE A 32 15.41 -16.15 -7.91
CA ILE A 32 14.25 -16.73 -7.22
C ILE A 32 14.09 -16.06 -5.85
N ALA A 33 15.18 -15.95 -5.09
CA ALA A 33 15.17 -15.39 -3.74
C ALA A 33 14.67 -13.93 -3.75
N VAL A 34 15.12 -13.10 -4.68
CA VAL A 34 14.67 -11.71 -4.85
C VAL A 34 13.17 -11.66 -5.20
N GLY A 35 12.70 -12.52 -6.11
CA GLY A 35 11.27 -12.59 -6.45
C GLY A 35 10.40 -12.98 -5.26
N VAL A 36 10.79 -14.01 -4.50
CA VAL A 36 10.08 -14.46 -3.29
C VAL A 36 10.13 -13.38 -2.20
N ALA A 37 11.28 -12.70 -2.02
CA ALA A 37 11.45 -11.63 -1.05
C ALA A 37 10.53 -10.44 -1.32
N LEU A 38 10.40 -10.03 -2.59
CA LEU A 38 9.47 -8.97 -2.99
C LEU A 38 8.02 -9.35 -2.71
N VAL A 39 7.60 -10.55 -3.12
CA VAL A 39 6.24 -11.03 -2.90
C VAL A 39 5.91 -11.08 -1.40
N LEU A 40 6.77 -11.73 -0.61
CA LEU A 40 6.54 -11.87 0.83
C LEU A 40 6.61 -10.53 1.57
N GLY A 41 7.61 -9.69 1.26
CA GLY A 41 7.78 -8.40 1.90
C GLY A 41 6.56 -7.50 1.72
N VAL A 42 6.03 -7.46 0.51
CA VAL A 42 4.83 -6.68 0.18
C VAL A 42 3.57 -7.27 0.85
N LEU A 43 3.38 -8.59 0.82
CA LEU A 43 2.23 -9.25 1.43
C LEU A 43 2.22 -9.11 2.96
N LEU A 44 3.37 -9.28 3.62
CA LEU A 44 3.48 -9.11 5.07
C LEU A 44 3.17 -7.67 5.51
N ALA A 45 3.64 -6.68 4.75
CA ALA A 45 3.35 -5.28 5.04
C ALA A 45 1.83 -5.01 5.09
N ASN A 46 1.11 -5.54 4.13
CA ASN A 46 -0.33 -5.31 4.01
C ASN A 46 -1.15 -6.06 5.07
N THR A 47 -0.83 -7.33 5.32
CA THR A 47 -1.58 -8.16 6.29
C THR A 47 -1.31 -7.78 7.73
N SER A 48 -0.16 -7.19 8.05
CA SER A 48 0.16 -6.73 9.39
C SER A 48 -0.77 -5.60 9.85
N LEU A 49 -1.17 -4.71 8.93
CA LEU A 49 -2.08 -3.61 9.22
C LEU A 49 -3.46 -4.12 9.68
N LEU A 50 -4.07 -5.01 8.89
CA LEU A 50 -5.38 -5.56 9.20
C LEU A 50 -5.33 -6.51 10.41
N GLY A 51 -4.31 -7.36 10.48
CA GLY A 51 -4.16 -8.36 11.54
C GLY A 51 -3.93 -7.75 12.92
N SER A 52 -3.13 -6.68 13.02
CA SER A 52 -2.91 -5.99 14.30
C SER A 52 -4.18 -5.30 14.81
N THR A 53 -4.95 -4.69 13.89
CA THR A 53 -6.22 -4.07 14.26
C THR A 53 -7.27 -5.11 14.63
N GLU A 54 -7.34 -6.23 13.91
CA GLU A 54 -8.25 -7.33 14.23
C GLU A 54 -8.01 -7.89 15.64
N GLN A 55 -6.76 -8.09 16.00
CA GLN A 55 -6.40 -8.52 17.35
C GLN A 55 -6.75 -7.46 18.40
N THR A 56 -6.54 -6.17 18.09
CA THR A 56 -6.89 -5.07 18.99
C THR A 56 -8.40 -4.99 19.21
N VAL A 57 -9.18 -5.01 18.15
CA VAL A 57 -10.64 -4.94 18.19
C VAL A 57 -11.21 -6.16 18.93
N ASN A 58 -10.78 -7.36 18.57
CA ASN A 58 -11.21 -8.60 19.26
C ASN A 58 -10.79 -8.64 20.73
N GLY A 59 -9.63 -8.06 21.05
CA GLY A 59 -9.15 -7.93 22.43
C GLY A 59 -10.04 -7.04 23.31
N VAL A 60 -10.76 -6.09 22.71
CA VAL A 60 -11.72 -5.20 23.42
C VAL A 60 -13.12 -5.78 23.45
N ILE A 61 -13.61 -6.31 22.33
CA ILE A 61 -14.99 -6.76 22.11
C ILE A 61 -15.33 -8.01 22.92
N GLY A 62 -14.39 -8.97 22.99
CA GLY A 62 -14.65 -10.27 23.64
C GLY A 62 -15.76 -11.07 22.95
N SER A 63 -16.77 -11.51 23.72
CA SER A 63 -17.93 -12.29 23.26
C SER A 63 -19.10 -11.44 22.73
N ALA A 64 -18.99 -10.10 22.77
CA ALA A 64 -20.04 -9.23 22.26
C ALA A 64 -20.27 -9.43 20.76
N LYS A 65 -21.52 -9.47 20.34
CA LYS A 65 -21.91 -9.61 18.94
C LYS A 65 -22.53 -8.35 18.35
N LEU A 66 -23.08 -7.50 19.20
CA LEU A 66 -23.73 -6.25 18.80
C LEU A 66 -23.12 -5.09 19.57
N GLU A 67 -23.21 -3.92 18.97
CA GLU A 67 -22.85 -2.66 19.62
C GLU A 67 -23.91 -1.59 19.36
N LEU A 68 -24.10 -0.72 20.34
CA LEU A 68 -24.87 0.50 20.24
C LEU A 68 -23.92 1.67 20.31
N VAL A 69 -23.82 2.47 19.25
CA VAL A 69 -22.80 3.51 19.09
C VAL A 69 -23.44 4.88 18.99
N ALA A 70 -22.84 5.86 19.65
CA ALA A 70 -23.23 7.26 19.51
C ALA A 70 -22.94 7.77 18.09
N ARG A 71 -23.81 8.62 17.56
CA ARG A 71 -23.60 9.30 16.28
C ARG A 71 -22.82 10.61 16.39
N SER A 72 -22.35 10.96 17.59
CA SER A 72 -21.49 12.11 17.84
C SER A 72 -20.47 11.81 18.94
N ASN A 73 -19.38 12.58 18.94
CA ASN A 73 -18.35 12.48 19.97
C ASN A 73 -18.87 12.82 21.38
N ASP A 74 -20.01 13.50 21.52
CA ASP A 74 -20.59 13.84 22.84
C ASP A 74 -21.21 12.62 23.55
N GLY A 75 -21.37 11.49 22.85
CA GLY A 75 -21.92 10.27 23.40
C GLY A 75 -23.42 10.40 23.76
N PHE A 76 -23.92 9.48 24.57
CA PHE A 76 -25.32 9.43 25.05
C PHE A 76 -25.39 9.10 26.54
N ASP A 77 -26.61 9.27 27.14
CA ASP A 77 -26.82 9.08 28.56
C ASP A 77 -26.59 7.63 28.99
N GLU A 78 -25.72 7.40 29.98
CA GLU A 78 -25.38 6.10 30.54
C GLU A 78 -26.60 5.33 31.07
N ARG A 79 -27.67 6.03 31.51
CA ARG A 79 -28.93 5.41 31.96
C ARG A 79 -29.59 4.53 30.89
N LEU A 80 -29.29 4.75 29.62
CA LEU A 80 -29.78 3.91 28.54
C LEU A 80 -29.24 2.47 28.65
N VAL A 81 -28.06 2.28 29.25
CA VAL A 81 -27.45 0.95 29.45
C VAL A 81 -28.33 0.03 30.30
N ASP A 82 -28.96 0.59 31.33
CA ASP A 82 -29.87 -0.22 32.19
C ASP A 82 -31.12 -0.69 31.41
N ARG A 83 -31.59 0.13 30.47
CA ARG A 83 -32.66 -0.25 29.55
C ARG A 83 -32.20 -1.31 28.56
N VAL A 84 -30.97 -1.23 28.07
CA VAL A 84 -30.36 -2.27 27.19
C VAL A 84 -30.23 -3.60 27.94
N ARG A 85 -29.79 -3.57 29.21
CA ARG A 85 -29.67 -4.79 30.05
C ARG A 85 -31.03 -5.43 30.35
N ALA A 86 -32.09 -4.63 30.39
CA ALA A 86 -33.47 -5.11 30.66
C ALA A 86 -34.14 -5.71 29.41
N LEU A 87 -33.54 -5.63 28.22
CA LEU A 87 -34.11 -6.19 26.99
C LEU A 87 -34.11 -7.71 27.03
N PRO A 88 -35.20 -8.35 26.58
CA PRO A 88 -35.29 -9.82 26.53
C PRO A 88 -34.22 -10.41 25.58
N GLY A 89 -33.44 -11.37 26.07
CA GLY A 89 -32.42 -12.05 25.30
C GLY A 89 -31.04 -11.36 25.33
N VAL A 90 -30.87 -10.29 26.12
CA VAL A 90 -29.54 -9.73 26.41
C VAL A 90 -28.91 -10.52 27.55
N GLN A 91 -27.70 -11.02 27.34
CA GLN A 91 -26.93 -11.73 28.36
C GLN A 91 -26.06 -10.79 29.18
N ALA A 92 -25.35 -9.88 28.46
CA ALA A 92 -24.51 -8.87 29.08
C ALA A 92 -24.49 -7.60 28.22
N ALA A 93 -24.33 -6.43 28.89
CA ALA A 93 -24.17 -5.16 28.22
C ALA A 93 -23.14 -4.30 29.00
N ALA A 94 -22.08 -3.94 28.31
CA ALA A 94 -20.95 -3.19 28.86
C ALA A 94 -20.81 -1.81 28.22
N PRO A 95 -21.02 -0.72 29.00
CA PRO A 95 -20.80 0.64 28.50
C PRO A 95 -19.31 0.97 28.41
N VAL A 96 -18.97 1.75 27.38
CA VAL A 96 -17.61 2.23 27.12
C VAL A 96 -17.68 3.71 26.74
N LEU A 97 -16.73 4.49 27.26
CA LEU A 97 -16.49 5.85 26.81
C LEU A 97 -15.15 5.88 26.07
N GLN A 98 -15.20 6.18 24.78
CA GLN A 98 -14.00 6.35 23.95
C GLN A 98 -13.79 7.82 23.64
N GLU A 99 -12.55 8.29 23.80
CA GLU A 99 -12.18 9.69 23.55
C GLU A 99 -10.75 9.77 23.00
N SER A 100 -10.53 10.70 22.08
CA SER A 100 -9.17 11.00 21.61
C SER A 100 -8.42 11.82 22.66
N ALA A 101 -7.23 11.38 23.02
CA ALA A 101 -6.38 12.06 23.98
C ALA A 101 -4.92 12.08 23.51
N THR A 102 -4.12 12.99 24.05
CA THR A 102 -2.67 13.01 23.81
C THR A 102 -1.95 12.90 25.15
N ILE A 103 -1.07 11.92 25.27
CA ILE A 103 -0.23 11.75 26.45
C ILE A 103 1.13 12.41 26.18
N ILE A 104 1.55 13.25 27.12
CA ILE A 104 2.87 13.91 27.11
C ILE A 104 3.69 13.38 28.28
N GLY A 105 4.83 12.79 27.96
CA GLY A 105 5.81 12.29 28.93
C GLY A 105 7.20 12.88 28.66
N PRO A 106 8.22 12.41 29.40
CA PRO A 106 9.58 12.92 29.32
C PRO A 106 10.25 12.80 27.95
N LYS A 107 9.94 11.72 27.18
CA LYS A 107 10.55 11.47 25.86
C LYS A 107 9.78 12.07 24.69
N GLY A 108 8.50 12.40 24.89
CA GLY A 108 7.68 12.91 23.79
C GLY A 108 6.19 12.90 24.08
N ARG A 109 5.44 13.04 23.01
CA ARG A 109 3.97 13.02 23.02
C ARG A 109 3.44 11.95 22.06
N VAL A 110 2.37 11.26 22.47
CA VAL A 110 1.68 10.24 21.68
C VAL A 110 0.19 10.48 21.75
N SER A 111 -0.47 10.50 20.59
CA SER A 111 -1.94 10.49 20.52
C SER A 111 -2.44 9.09 20.80
N VAL A 112 -3.39 8.96 21.69
CA VAL A 112 -3.97 7.69 22.12
C VAL A 112 -5.49 7.78 22.11
N ARG A 113 -6.15 6.63 21.97
CA ARG A 113 -7.57 6.49 22.25
C ARG A 113 -7.74 6.11 23.72
N LEU A 114 -8.28 7.01 24.52
CA LEU A 114 -8.62 6.76 25.91
C LEU A 114 -9.94 5.99 25.98
N ILE A 115 -9.91 4.82 26.61
CA ILE A 115 -11.05 3.92 26.74
C ILE A 115 -11.42 3.81 28.22
N GLY A 116 -12.59 4.35 28.57
CA GLY A 116 -13.20 4.18 29.89
C GLY A 116 -13.99 2.89 29.94
N VAL A 117 -13.59 1.98 30.81
CA VAL A 117 -14.16 0.63 30.91
C VAL A 117 -14.87 0.41 32.24
N THR A 118 -15.85 -0.49 32.25
CA THR A 118 -16.51 -0.99 33.46
C THR A 118 -16.11 -2.44 33.74
N PRO A 119 -16.23 -2.93 34.99
CA PRO A 119 -16.01 -4.34 35.30
C PRO A 119 -16.87 -5.30 34.44
N THR A 120 -18.02 -4.86 33.96
CA THR A 120 -18.87 -5.66 33.08
C THR A 120 -18.25 -5.92 31.70
N LEU A 121 -17.32 -5.11 31.24
CA LEU A 121 -16.58 -5.40 30.02
C LEU A 121 -15.65 -6.62 30.16
N VAL A 122 -15.21 -6.88 31.39
CA VAL A 122 -14.38 -8.07 31.71
C VAL A 122 -15.17 -9.37 31.53
N THR A 123 -16.48 -9.35 31.84
CA THR A 123 -17.34 -10.52 31.68
C THR A 123 -17.53 -10.92 30.21
N LEU A 124 -17.34 -9.99 29.28
CA LEU A 124 -17.33 -10.26 27.84
C LEU A 124 -16.05 -10.97 27.34
N GLY A 125 -15.02 -11.10 28.21
CA GLY A 125 -13.91 -12.01 27.97
C GLY A 125 -12.85 -11.54 26.97
N GLY A 126 -12.77 -10.25 26.65
CA GLY A 126 -11.72 -9.71 25.77
C GLY A 126 -10.33 -9.78 26.41
N ALA A 127 -9.29 -10.07 25.62
CA ALA A 127 -7.91 -10.26 26.11
C ALA A 127 -7.38 -9.03 26.87
N LEU A 128 -7.72 -7.82 26.41
CA LEU A 128 -7.33 -6.56 27.05
C LEU A 128 -7.95 -6.43 28.45
N THR A 129 -9.20 -6.85 28.58
CA THR A 129 -9.97 -6.69 29.81
C THR A 129 -9.63 -7.75 30.84
N GLN A 130 -9.39 -9.00 30.43
CA GLN A 130 -9.02 -10.09 31.32
C GLN A 130 -7.67 -9.84 32.01
N ASN A 131 -6.67 -9.39 31.26
CA ASN A 131 -5.30 -9.22 31.78
C ASN A 131 -5.11 -7.88 32.51
N VAL A 132 -5.84 -6.84 32.13
CA VAL A 132 -5.86 -5.56 32.83
C VAL A 132 -6.60 -5.66 34.16
N SER A 133 -7.62 -6.54 34.24
CA SER A 133 -8.42 -6.73 35.44
C SER A 133 -7.85 -7.77 36.43
N ALA A 134 -6.99 -8.67 35.96
CA ALA A 134 -6.31 -9.66 36.84
C ALA A 134 -5.25 -9.01 37.74
N GLY A 135 -4.88 -7.74 37.49
CA GLY A 135 -3.98 -7.01 38.37
C GLY A 135 -4.73 -6.01 39.27
N PRO A 136 -4.42 -5.92 40.56
CA PRO A 136 -5.01 -4.95 41.49
C PRO A 136 -4.67 -3.49 41.12
N SER A 137 -3.96 -3.29 40.02
CA SER A 137 -3.33 -2.03 39.60
C SER A 137 -4.29 -1.03 38.92
N LEU A 138 -5.48 -1.44 38.43
CA LEU A 138 -6.48 -0.50 37.89
C LEU A 138 -7.55 -0.07 38.90
N ILE A 139 -7.51 -0.62 40.11
CA ILE A 139 -8.40 -0.20 41.20
C ILE A 139 -7.91 1.16 41.67
N GLY A 140 -8.57 2.23 41.21
CA GLY A 140 -8.29 3.62 41.64
C GLY A 140 -8.18 4.59 40.45
N GLU A 141 -7.79 5.83 40.76
CA GLU A 141 -7.63 6.89 39.78
C GLU A 141 -6.28 6.77 39.06
N GLY A 142 -6.33 6.62 37.73
CA GLY A 142 -5.15 6.51 36.89
C GLY A 142 -5.43 5.83 35.56
N VAL A 143 -4.40 5.73 34.73
CA VAL A 143 -4.48 5.13 33.39
C VAL A 143 -3.54 3.93 33.28
N GLY A 144 -4.01 2.90 32.61
CA GLY A 144 -3.20 1.79 32.14
C GLY A 144 -2.73 2.06 30.71
N LEU A 145 -1.45 1.85 30.44
CA LEU A 145 -0.85 2.07 29.13
C LEU A 145 -0.26 0.77 28.59
N PRO A 146 -0.40 0.51 27.27
CA PRO A 146 0.38 -0.50 26.60
C PRO A 146 1.89 -0.16 26.60
N THR A 147 2.74 -1.19 26.50
CA THR A 147 4.21 -1.03 26.53
C THR A 147 4.71 -0.08 25.44
N GLY A 148 4.16 -0.16 24.22
CA GLY A 148 4.55 0.73 23.11
C GLY A 148 4.33 2.21 23.44
N VAL A 149 3.15 2.57 23.97
CA VAL A 149 2.84 3.94 24.39
C VAL A 149 3.75 4.36 25.56
N ALA A 150 3.90 3.50 26.57
CA ALA A 150 4.74 3.82 27.74
C ALA A 150 6.21 4.06 27.34
N HIS A 151 6.74 3.27 26.42
CA HIS A 151 8.10 3.42 25.89
C HIS A 151 8.24 4.70 25.06
N ALA A 152 7.26 5.01 24.18
CA ALA A 152 7.29 6.19 23.33
C ALA A 152 7.26 7.50 24.12
N VAL A 153 6.50 7.55 25.22
CA VAL A 153 6.47 8.72 26.12
C VAL A 153 7.52 8.66 27.24
N GLY A 154 8.20 7.51 27.42
CA GLY A 154 9.30 7.34 28.38
C GLY A 154 8.84 7.26 29.83
N VAL A 155 7.78 6.50 30.11
CA VAL A 155 7.19 6.37 31.45
C VAL A 155 7.14 4.92 31.93
N ARG A 156 7.06 4.78 33.25
CA ARG A 156 6.91 3.51 33.96
C ARG A 156 5.66 3.58 34.85
N PRO A 157 5.19 2.46 35.40
CA PRO A 157 4.15 2.49 36.42
C PRO A 157 4.50 3.48 37.54
N GLU A 158 3.49 4.11 38.09
CA GLU A 158 3.51 5.11 39.15
C GLU A 158 4.01 6.52 38.72
N HIS A 159 4.51 6.70 37.49
CA HIS A 159 4.85 8.03 36.95
C HIS A 159 3.62 8.87 36.66
N MET A 160 3.78 10.19 36.77
CA MET A 160 2.78 11.16 36.36
C MET A 160 3.01 11.61 34.92
N VAL A 161 1.94 11.70 34.14
CA VAL A 161 1.95 12.18 32.76
C VAL A 161 0.91 13.28 32.58
N ARG A 162 1.12 14.15 31.60
CA ARG A 162 0.06 15.09 31.18
C ARG A 162 -0.81 14.44 30.12
N LEU A 163 -2.10 14.36 30.40
CA LEU A 163 -3.12 13.94 29.47
C LEU A 163 -3.83 15.17 28.92
N LEU A 164 -3.82 15.36 27.62
CA LEU A 164 -4.58 16.38 26.91
C LEU A 164 -5.83 15.74 26.35
N THR A 165 -6.98 16.20 26.77
CA THR A 165 -8.30 15.77 26.28
C THR A 165 -9.29 16.92 26.37
N ASP A 166 -10.23 17.04 25.44
CA ASP A 166 -11.29 18.04 25.41
C ASP A 166 -10.78 19.50 25.62
N GLY A 167 -9.63 19.83 25.05
CA GLY A 167 -9.03 21.19 25.19
C GLY A 167 -8.33 21.45 26.51
N GLN A 168 -8.33 20.50 27.48
CA GLN A 168 -7.73 20.63 28.79
C GLN A 168 -6.52 19.75 28.98
N ALA A 169 -5.61 20.18 29.86
CA ALA A 169 -4.48 19.37 30.30
C ALA A 169 -4.70 18.92 31.74
N ARG A 170 -4.61 17.61 31.97
CA ARG A 170 -4.74 17.03 33.31
C ARG A 170 -3.52 16.17 33.63
N ILE A 171 -3.06 16.21 34.86
CA ILE A 171 -2.00 15.35 35.34
C ILE A 171 -2.65 14.04 35.79
N VAL A 172 -2.23 12.93 35.19
CA VAL A 172 -2.76 11.59 35.49
C VAL A 172 -1.62 10.65 35.86
N LYS A 173 -1.91 9.70 36.73
CA LYS A 173 -0.98 8.69 37.17
C LYS A 173 -1.03 7.46 36.25
N VAL A 174 0.11 6.98 35.81
CA VAL A 174 0.23 5.69 35.09
C VAL A 174 0.18 4.56 36.13
N ARG A 175 -0.91 3.82 36.18
CA ARG A 175 -1.10 2.73 37.16
C ARG A 175 -0.48 1.43 36.71
N ALA A 176 -0.61 1.12 35.43
CA ALA A 176 -0.11 -0.11 34.87
C ALA A 176 0.52 0.12 33.49
N VAL A 177 1.55 -0.67 33.20
CA VAL A 177 2.08 -0.84 31.84
C VAL A 177 1.90 -2.30 31.48
N VAL A 178 1.13 -2.58 30.43
CA VAL A 178 0.74 -3.93 30.04
C VAL A 178 1.53 -4.36 28.82
N GLY A 179 2.26 -5.48 28.94
CA GLY A 179 3.14 -5.99 27.89
C GLY A 179 2.50 -6.98 26.95
N ALA A 180 3.21 -7.31 25.87
CA ALA A 180 2.77 -8.24 24.83
C ALA A 180 2.50 -9.66 25.35
N GLU A 181 3.16 -10.07 26.42
CA GLU A 181 2.93 -11.37 27.06
C GLU A 181 1.49 -11.51 27.58
N SER A 182 0.86 -10.39 27.95
CA SER A 182 -0.49 -10.35 28.51
C SER A 182 -1.57 -10.03 27.48
N ILE A 183 -1.31 -9.12 26.54
CA ILE A 183 -2.32 -8.59 25.61
C ILE A 183 -1.95 -8.73 24.13
N GLY A 184 -0.90 -9.51 23.82
CA GLY A 184 -0.49 -9.76 22.45
C GLY A 184 -0.14 -8.46 21.70
N SER A 185 -0.61 -8.33 20.47
CA SER A 185 -0.36 -7.17 19.60
C SER A 185 -0.97 -5.86 20.10
N VAL A 186 -1.94 -5.94 21.02
CA VAL A 186 -2.55 -4.74 21.64
C VAL A 186 -1.52 -3.94 22.44
N ALA A 187 -0.41 -4.57 22.86
CA ALA A 187 0.68 -3.90 23.56
C ALA A 187 1.35 -2.74 22.81
N GLU A 188 1.28 -2.75 21.47
CA GLU A 188 1.83 -1.68 20.64
C GLU A 188 0.73 -0.73 20.10
N SER A 189 -0.53 -0.96 20.46
CA SER A 189 -1.63 -0.12 20.01
C SER A 189 -1.65 1.22 20.76
N PRO A 190 -2.03 2.34 20.10
CA PRO A 190 -2.12 3.65 20.73
C PRO A 190 -3.38 3.78 21.60
N LEU A 191 -3.48 2.95 22.62
CA LEU A 191 -4.61 2.91 23.55
C LEU A 191 -4.19 3.37 24.94
N ALA A 192 -5.13 3.90 25.71
CA ALA A 192 -5.02 4.11 27.14
C ALA A 192 -6.32 3.65 27.79
N VAL A 193 -6.25 2.89 28.87
CA VAL A 193 -7.41 2.33 29.52
C VAL A 193 -7.55 2.91 30.92
N ALA A 194 -8.76 3.30 31.31
CA ALA A 194 -9.07 3.74 32.66
C ALA A 194 -10.49 3.29 33.06
N LEU A 195 -10.84 3.42 34.34
CA LEU A 195 -12.20 3.18 34.78
C LEU A 195 -13.18 4.18 34.18
N LEU A 196 -14.39 3.74 33.77
CA LEU A 196 -15.38 4.60 33.13
C LEU A 196 -15.65 5.88 33.90
N GLY A 197 -15.96 5.83 35.18
CA GLY A 197 -16.24 7.04 35.99
C GLY A 197 -15.02 7.96 36.12
N TYR A 198 -13.79 7.43 36.09
CA TYR A 198 -12.59 8.27 36.05
C TYR A 198 -12.41 8.93 34.67
N THR A 199 -12.62 8.17 33.59
CA THR A 199 -12.59 8.71 32.22
C THR A 199 -13.63 9.81 32.02
N GLN A 200 -14.86 9.62 32.50
CA GLN A 200 -15.93 10.64 32.47
C GLN A 200 -15.50 11.93 33.16
N ARG A 201 -14.83 11.85 34.33
CA ARG A 201 -14.29 13.03 35.01
C ARG A 201 -13.13 13.66 34.25
N LEU A 202 -12.23 12.85 33.66
CA LEU A 202 -11.11 13.36 32.86
C LEU A 202 -11.57 14.10 31.61
N THR A 203 -12.60 13.59 30.94
CA THR A 203 -13.14 14.16 29.70
C THR A 203 -14.24 15.19 29.91
N GLY A 204 -14.62 15.47 31.18
CA GLY A 204 -15.68 16.45 31.46
C GLY A 204 -17.09 15.98 31.03
N ARG A 205 -17.31 14.66 30.86
CA ARG A 205 -18.56 14.05 30.37
C ARG A 205 -19.20 13.10 31.40
N PRO A 206 -19.61 13.60 32.57
CA PRO A 206 -20.22 12.78 33.61
C PRO A 206 -21.51 12.12 33.12
N GLY A 207 -21.68 10.82 33.37
CA GLY A 207 -22.86 10.04 32.98
C GLY A 207 -23.04 9.86 31.47
N ARG A 208 -21.99 10.06 30.68
CA ARG A 208 -22.03 9.86 29.21
C ARG A 208 -21.16 8.65 28.81
N VAL A 209 -21.64 7.94 27.77
CA VAL A 209 -20.93 6.83 27.13
C VAL A 209 -21.03 7.00 25.62
N THR A 210 -20.02 6.52 24.90
CA THR A 210 -20.01 6.59 23.44
C THR A 210 -20.47 5.30 22.79
N GLN A 211 -20.38 4.18 23.54
CA GLN A 211 -20.63 2.86 22.99
C GLN A 211 -21.12 1.90 24.10
N VAL A 212 -21.96 0.93 23.72
CA VAL A 212 -22.35 -0.20 24.58
C VAL A 212 -22.16 -1.47 23.79
N PHE A 213 -21.30 -2.35 24.28
CA PHE A 213 -21.15 -3.70 23.75
C PHE A 213 -22.21 -4.60 24.35
N VAL A 214 -22.88 -5.36 23.50
CA VAL A 214 -24.00 -6.22 23.89
C VAL A 214 -23.72 -7.66 23.47
N GLU A 215 -23.84 -8.58 24.43
CA GLU A 215 -23.81 -10.01 24.22
C GLU A 215 -25.26 -10.53 24.28
N PRO A 216 -25.84 -10.95 23.15
CA PRO A 216 -27.13 -11.60 23.12
C PRO A 216 -27.02 -13.07 23.58
N GLN A 217 -28.10 -13.60 24.13
CA GLN A 217 -28.22 -15.05 24.37
C GLN A 217 -28.13 -15.81 23.04
N PRO A 218 -27.65 -17.07 23.08
CA PRO A 218 -27.57 -17.90 21.89
C PRO A 218 -28.89 -17.96 21.11
N GLY A 219 -28.87 -17.54 19.83
CA GLY A 219 -30.03 -17.52 18.96
C GLY A 219 -30.95 -16.28 19.08
N ALA A 220 -30.65 -15.33 19.98
CA ALA A 220 -31.43 -14.09 20.14
C ALA A 220 -30.88 -12.92 19.35
N ASP A 221 -29.80 -13.07 18.59
CA ASP A 221 -29.04 -12.02 17.93
C ASP A 221 -29.93 -11.04 17.12
N GLN A 222 -30.81 -11.57 16.25
CA GLN A 222 -31.66 -10.75 15.40
C GLN A 222 -32.78 -10.04 16.19
N ARG A 223 -33.34 -10.68 17.21
CA ARG A 223 -34.35 -10.09 18.06
C ARG A 223 -33.78 -8.93 18.85
N VAL A 224 -32.65 -9.16 19.53
CA VAL A 224 -31.94 -8.11 20.29
C VAL A 224 -31.53 -6.95 19.39
N ALA A 225 -31.03 -7.23 18.18
CA ALA A 225 -30.71 -6.18 17.24
C ALA A 225 -31.93 -5.35 16.81
N HIS A 226 -33.11 -5.97 16.69
CA HIS A 226 -34.36 -5.26 16.39
C HIS A 226 -34.78 -4.36 17.55
N GLU A 227 -34.84 -4.90 18.76
CA GLU A 227 -35.19 -4.17 19.96
C GLU A 227 -34.22 -3.02 20.27
N LEU A 228 -32.93 -3.23 20.02
CA LEU A 228 -31.91 -2.17 20.11
C LEU A 228 -32.19 -1.03 19.12
N ARG A 229 -32.59 -1.34 17.86
CA ARG A 229 -32.92 -0.30 16.86
C ARG A 229 -34.16 0.49 17.28
N GLU A 230 -35.16 -0.16 17.84
CA GLU A 230 -36.35 0.54 18.40
C GLU A 230 -35.93 1.44 19.56
N LEU A 231 -35.10 0.94 20.47
CA LEU A 231 -34.59 1.72 21.62
C LEU A 231 -33.72 2.90 21.17
N ALA A 232 -32.91 2.71 20.14
CA ALA A 232 -32.05 3.74 19.54
C ALA A 232 -32.86 4.86 18.88
N ALA A 233 -34.08 4.57 18.41
CA ALA A 233 -34.99 5.54 17.77
C ALA A 233 -34.30 6.43 16.69
N GLY A 234 -33.38 5.86 15.93
CA GLY A 234 -32.62 6.55 14.89
C GLY A 234 -31.56 7.54 15.39
N ARG A 235 -31.42 7.73 16.69
CA ARG A 235 -30.42 8.63 17.30
C ARG A 235 -29.07 8.00 17.53
N LEU A 236 -29.05 6.68 17.68
CA LEU A 236 -27.85 5.86 17.86
C LEU A 236 -27.73 4.88 16.72
N ASP A 237 -26.54 4.38 16.49
CA ASP A 237 -26.29 3.33 15.53
C ASP A 237 -26.27 1.95 16.20
N VAL A 238 -26.88 0.96 15.56
CA VAL A 238 -26.88 -0.44 16.02
C VAL A 238 -26.16 -1.25 14.97
N ALA A 239 -24.96 -1.69 15.31
CA ALA A 239 -24.06 -2.39 14.42
C ALA A 239 -23.60 -3.72 15.03
N PRO A 240 -23.02 -4.62 14.24
CA PRO A 240 -22.28 -5.73 14.77
C PRO A 240 -21.05 -5.24 15.54
N ALA A 241 -20.65 -5.92 16.60
CA ALA A 241 -19.54 -5.48 17.45
C ALA A 241 -18.19 -5.38 16.72
N ASP A 242 -18.02 -6.12 15.60
CA ASP A 242 -16.85 -6.04 14.72
C ASP A 242 -16.94 -4.94 13.65
N ASN A 243 -17.88 -3.99 13.78
CA ASN A 243 -18.12 -2.94 12.79
C ASN A 243 -16.88 -2.08 12.53
N GLU A 244 -16.11 -1.76 13.57
CA GLU A 244 -14.87 -1.00 13.42
C GLU A 244 -13.87 -1.71 12.48
N LEU A 245 -13.75 -3.03 12.58
CA LEU A 245 -12.93 -3.83 11.68
C LEU A 245 -13.48 -3.85 10.25
N ARG A 246 -14.79 -3.91 10.08
CA ARG A 246 -15.43 -3.86 8.75
C ARG A 246 -15.20 -2.51 8.08
N LEU A 247 -15.35 -1.43 8.83
CA LEU A 247 -15.07 -0.07 8.34
C LEU A 247 -13.59 0.07 7.94
N LEU A 248 -12.66 -0.43 8.76
CA LEU A 248 -11.23 -0.43 8.44
C LEU A 248 -10.94 -1.22 7.17
N ARG A 249 -11.47 -2.45 7.03
CA ARG A 249 -11.26 -3.26 5.82
C ARG A 249 -11.73 -2.53 4.57
N LYS A 250 -12.88 -1.85 4.62
CA LYS A 250 -13.40 -1.08 3.49
C LYS A 250 -12.51 0.12 3.12
N ILE A 251 -11.93 0.78 4.11
CA ILE A 251 -11.00 1.90 3.88
C ILE A 251 -9.64 1.41 3.37
N ALA A 252 -9.19 0.24 3.82
CA ALA A 252 -7.92 -0.34 3.42
C ALA A 252 -7.99 -1.04 2.03
N GLU A 253 -9.18 -1.33 1.52
CA GLU A 253 -9.39 -2.08 0.27
C GLU A 253 -8.61 -1.54 -0.94
N PRO A 254 -8.56 -0.22 -1.23
CA PRO A 254 -7.76 0.31 -2.33
C PRO A 254 -6.26 0.07 -2.15
N ASN A 255 -5.78 0.18 -0.93
CA ASN A 255 -4.38 -0.11 -0.59
C ASN A 255 -4.06 -1.60 -0.74
N ASP A 256 -4.99 -2.46 -0.33
CA ASP A 256 -4.89 -3.93 -0.45
C ASP A 256 -4.80 -4.36 -1.91
N GLN A 257 -5.67 -3.81 -2.77
CA GLN A 257 -5.64 -4.04 -4.22
C GLN A 257 -4.34 -3.56 -4.85
N ALA A 258 -3.87 -2.36 -4.52
CA ALA A 258 -2.60 -1.82 -5.00
C ALA A 258 -1.43 -2.73 -4.59
N THR A 259 -1.37 -3.14 -3.32
CA THR A 259 -0.34 -4.00 -2.76
C THR A 259 -0.32 -5.38 -3.43
N THR A 260 -1.50 -5.97 -3.67
CA THR A 260 -1.62 -7.24 -4.39
C THR A 260 -1.13 -7.13 -5.84
N MET A 261 -1.43 -6.03 -6.52
CA MET A 261 -0.91 -5.77 -7.87
C MET A 261 0.62 -5.68 -7.88
N PHE A 262 1.22 -5.06 -6.87
CA PHE A 262 2.68 -5.01 -6.72
C PHE A 262 3.30 -6.38 -6.46
N ALA A 263 2.70 -7.16 -5.57
CA ALA A 263 3.15 -8.53 -5.32
C ALA A 263 3.14 -9.36 -6.59
N LEU A 264 2.12 -9.19 -7.43
CA LEU A 264 2.01 -9.87 -8.71
C LEU A 264 3.09 -9.43 -9.70
N ILE A 265 3.35 -8.12 -9.83
CA ILE A 265 4.44 -7.61 -10.69
C ILE A 265 5.79 -8.11 -10.18
N GLY A 266 6.02 -8.09 -8.87
CA GLY A 266 7.21 -8.66 -8.23
C GLY A 266 7.39 -10.15 -8.52
N ALA A 267 6.32 -10.92 -8.44
CA ALA A 267 6.30 -12.35 -8.79
C ALA A 267 6.64 -12.58 -10.27
N MET A 268 6.11 -11.76 -11.17
CA MET A 268 6.42 -11.83 -12.61
C MET A 268 7.89 -11.48 -12.90
N VAL A 269 8.44 -10.46 -12.24
CA VAL A 269 9.86 -10.12 -12.32
C VAL A 269 10.71 -11.29 -11.81
N GLY A 270 10.39 -11.83 -10.64
CA GLY A 270 11.08 -13.01 -10.07
C GLY A 270 10.99 -14.24 -10.97
N PHE A 271 9.82 -14.48 -11.57
CA PHE A 271 9.64 -15.55 -12.55
C PHE A 271 10.54 -15.37 -13.78
N LEU A 272 10.58 -14.17 -14.36
CA LEU A 272 11.43 -13.88 -15.52
C LEU A 272 12.92 -14.02 -15.21
N LEU A 273 13.34 -13.64 -14.00
CA LEU A 273 14.70 -13.85 -13.51
C LEU A 273 15.05 -15.32 -13.48
N THR A 274 14.20 -16.12 -12.85
CA THR A 274 14.32 -17.57 -12.77
C THR A 274 14.34 -18.19 -14.14
N PHE A 275 13.40 -17.78 -15.00
CA PHE A 275 13.29 -18.24 -16.38
C PHE A 275 14.55 -17.95 -17.20
N ASN A 276 15.06 -16.71 -17.10
CA ASN A 276 16.30 -16.35 -17.79
C ASN A 276 17.51 -17.14 -17.28
N ALA A 277 17.64 -17.29 -15.96
CA ALA A 277 18.70 -18.12 -15.37
C ALA A 277 18.61 -19.58 -15.83
N MET A 278 17.40 -20.15 -15.92
CA MET A 278 17.19 -21.50 -16.44
C MET A 278 17.51 -21.62 -17.92
N LEU A 279 17.14 -20.62 -18.75
CA LEU A 279 17.51 -20.60 -20.17
C LEU A 279 19.01 -20.61 -20.38
N LEU A 280 19.77 -19.95 -19.52
CA LEU A 280 21.24 -19.93 -19.59
C LEU A 280 21.88 -21.34 -19.35
N THR A 281 21.23 -22.20 -18.59
CA THR A 281 21.69 -23.56 -18.31
C THR A 281 21.23 -24.59 -19.35
N VAL A 282 20.35 -24.20 -20.32
CA VAL A 282 19.81 -25.12 -21.34
C VAL A 282 20.86 -25.86 -22.15
N PRO A 283 21.92 -25.24 -22.69
CA PRO A 283 22.93 -25.94 -23.49
C PRO A 283 23.65 -27.04 -22.71
N GLU A 284 23.99 -26.75 -21.44
CA GLU A 284 24.66 -27.72 -20.56
C GLU A 284 23.71 -28.84 -20.13
N ARG A 285 22.45 -28.49 -19.85
CA ARG A 285 21.41 -29.48 -19.54
C ARG A 285 21.12 -30.39 -20.73
N ARG A 286 21.15 -29.88 -21.94
CA ARG A 286 21.01 -30.68 -23.18
C ARG A 286 22.14 -31.71 -23.29
N ARG A 287 23.38 -31.31 -23.08
CA ARG A 287 24.54 -32.26 -23.07
C ARG A 287 24.35 -33.29 -21.97
N TYR A 288 24.09 -32.89 -20.75
CA TYR A 288 23.91 -33.79 -19.60
C TYR A 288 22.78 -34.82 -19.82
N ILE A 289 21.65 -34.39 -20.36
CA ILE A 289 20.53 -35.29 -20.66
C ILE A 289 20.86 -36.21 -21.86
N ALA A 290 21.58 -35.70 -22.84
CA ALA A 290 22.05 -36.55 -23.94
C ALA A 290 23.00 -37.67 -23.43
N ASP A 291 23.93 -37.33 -22.52
CA ASP A 291 24.82 -38.27 -21.87
C ASP A 291 24.07 -39.31 -21.02
N LEU A 292 23.08 -38.88 -20.23
CA LEU A 292 22.21 -39.79 -19.48
C LEU A 292 21.45 -40.75 -20.40
N ARG A 293 20.94 -40.26 -21.54
CA ARG A 293 20.26 -41.11 -22.54
C ARG A 293 21.19 -42.09 -23.23
N MET A 294 22.42 -41.68 -23.51
CA MET A 294 23.44 -42.59 -24.03
C MET A 294 23.82 -43.67 -23.02
N GLN A 295 23.71 -43.39 -21.72
CA GLN A 295 23.91 -44.35 -20.63
C GLN A 295 22.67 -45.24 -20.38
N GLY A 296 21.57 -45.08 -21.17
CA GLY A 296 20.38 -45.92 -21.08
C GLY A 296 19.27 -45.40 -20.20
N TYR A 297 19.34 -44.17 -19.68
CA TYR A 297 18.25 -43.56 -18.91
C TYR A 297 17.07 -43.24 -19.81
N ASP A 298 15.85 -43.57 -19.37
CA ASP A 298 14.60 -43.23 -20.06
C ASP A 298 14.27 -41.73 -19.96
N TRP A 299 13.46 -41.23 -20.90
CA TRP A 299 12.98 -39.84 -20.90
C TRP A 299 12.34 -39.42 -19.59
N ARG A 300 11.52 -40.29 -18.98
CA ARG A 300 10.87 -40.05 -17.70
C ARG A 300 11.86 -39.88 -16.55
N GLN A 301 12.94 -40.63 -16.55
CA GLN A 301 14.01 -40.54 -15.56
C GLN A 301 14.80 -39.25 -15.71
N ALA A 302 15.09 -38.82 -16.93
CA ALA A 302 15.73 -37.54 -17.21
C ALA A 302 14.87 -36.36 -16.76
N LEU A 303 13.55 -36.46 -16.96
CA LEU A 303 12.56 -35.46 -16.52
C LEU A 303 12.45 -35.41 -14.99
N LEU A 304 12.48 -36.53 -14.31
CA LEU A 304 12.50 -36.61 -12.84
C LEU A 304 13.77 -35.98 -12.25
N ILE A 305 14.95 -36.26 -12.83
CA ILE A 305 16.23 -35.69 -12.39
C ILE A 305 16.17 -34.15 -12.52
N THR A 306 15.79 -33.65 -13.69
CA THR A 306 15.75 -32.20 -13.94
C THR A 306 14.67 -31.50 -13.11
N GLY A 307 13.51 -32.13 -12.92
CA GLY A 307 12.45 -31.63 -12.06
C GLY A 307 12.83 -31.61 -10.59
N PHE A 308 13.55 -32.64 -10.12
CA PHE A 308 14.06 -32.66 -8.75
C PHE A 308 15.10 -31.57 -8.50
N GLU A 309 16.02 -31.33 -9.46
CA GLU A 309 16.99 -30.22 -9.39
C GLU A 309 16.29 -28.88 -9.29
N ALA A 310 15.26 -28.62 -10.12
CA ALA A 310 14.47 -27.39 -10.10
C ALA A 310 13.71 -27.22 -8.77
N LEU A 311 13.17 -28.31 -8.23
CA LEU A 311 12.47 -28.32 -6.94
C LEU A 311 13.42 -27.98 -5.79
N VAL A 312 14.58 -28.59 -5.73
CA VAL A 312 15.57 -28.35 -4.65
C VAL A 312 16.10 -26.91 -4.74
N LEU A 313 16.46 -26.45 -5.93
CA LEU A 313 16.91 -25.07 -6.14
C LEU A 313 15.81 -24.07 -5.75
N GLY A 314 14.57 -24.32 -6.21
CA GLY A 314 13.42 -23.49 -5.88
C GLY A 314 13.14 -23.43 -4.37
N ALA A 315 13.22 -24.58 -3.68
CA ALA A 315 13.01 -24.65 -2.24
C ALA A 315 14.09 -23.90 -1.45
N LEU A 316 15.37 -24.14 -1.77
CA LEU A 316 16.50 -23.47 -1.09
C LEU A 316 16.47 -21.95 -1.33
N ALA A 317 16.26 -21.52 -2.56
CA ALA A 317 16.17 -20.12 -2.91
C ALA A 317 14.94 -19.45 -2.28
N SER A 318 13.80 -20.16 -2.19
CA SER A 318 12.60 -19.65 -1.52
C SER A 318 12.82 -19.45 -0.02
N ILE A 319 13.55 -20.33 0.66
CA ILE A 319 13.89 -20.16 2.09
C ILE A 319 14.74 -18.89 2.27
N VAL A 320 15.75 -18.68 1.43
CA VAL A 320 16.57 -17.46 1.45
C VAL A 320 15.70 -16.23 1.14
N GLY A 321 14.81 -16.33 0.15
CA GLY A 321 13.88 -15.28 -0.23
C GLY A 321 12.90 -14.92 0.89
N ILE A 322 12.40 -15.91 1.63
CA ILE A 322 11.54 -15.70 2.82
C ILE A 322 12.31 -14.93 3.90
N ALA A 323 13.54 -15.32 4.19
CA ALA A 323 14.37 -14.59 5.17
C ALA A 323 14.63 -13.14 4.74
N MET A 324 14.96 -12.92 3.46
CA MET A 324 15.15 -11.58 2.90
C MET A 324 13.85 -10.77 2.91
N GLY A 325 12.71 -11.38 2.55
CA GLY A 325 11.39 -10.74 2.55
C GLY A 325 10.94 -10.34 3.95
N TYR A 326 11.22 -11.16 4.95
CA TYR A 326 10.99 -10.84 6.35
C TYR A 326 11.81 -9.61 6.80
N VAL A 327 13.11 -9.58 6.51
CA VAL A 327 13.98 -8.43 6.80
C VAL A 327 13.48 -7.17 6.07
N LEU A 328 13.10 -7.30 4.80
CA LEU A 328 12.59 -6.21 3.98
C LEU A 328 11.29 -5.64 4.56
N SER A 329 10.36 -6.52 4.95
CA SER A 329 9.11 -6.12 5.60
C SER A 329 9.36 -5.36 6.91
N HIS A 330 10.31 -5.84 7.71
CA HIS A 330 10.62 -5.23 9.00
C HIS A 330 11.35 -3.89 8.89
N THR A 331 12.17 -3.68 7.86
CA THR A 331 12.96 -2.46 7.69
C THR A 331 12.25 -1.35 6.93
N LEU A 332 11.46 -1.71 5.90
CA LEU A 332 10.87 -0.74 4.98
C LEU A 332 9.36 -0.54 5.22
N PHE A 333 8.62 -1.58 5.54
CA PHE A 333 7.16 -1.56 5.55
C PHE A 333 6.51 -1.55 6.94
N HIS A 334 7.19 -1.12 7.98
CA HIS A 334 6.68 -1.21 9.34
C HIS A 334 5.81 -0.01 9.80
N ARG A 335 5.57 0.99 8.94
CA ARG A 335 4.81 2.19 9.33
C ARG A 335 3.35 2.10 8.91
N VAL A 336 2.47 2.30 9.89
CA VAL A 336 1.03 2.43 9.65
C VAL A 336 0.76 3.76 8.93
N PRO A 337 -0.03 3.79 7.85
CA PRO A 337 -0.44 5.04 7.22
C PRO A 337 -1.14 5.97 8.22
N VAL A 338 -0.63 7.18 8.37
CA VAL A 338 -1.08 8.15 9.39
C VAL A 338 -2.58 8.44 9.28
N TYR A 339 -3.16 8.44 8.08
CA TYR A 339 -4.59 8.69 7.89
C TYR A 339 -5.48 7.61 8.53
N LEU A 340 -5.02 6.37 8.61
CA LEU A 340 -5.77 5.30 9.29
C LEU A 340 -5.73 5.46 10.81
N ALA A 341 -4.60 5.93 11.35
CA ALA A 341 -4.46 6.19 12.77
C ALA A 341 -5.39 7.31 13.27
N PHE A 342 -5.90 8.18 12.39
CA PHE A 342 -6.89 9.22 12.77
C PHE A 342 -8.25 8.63 13.14
N ALA A 343 -8.64 7.54 12.49
CA ALA A 343 -9.99 6.98 12.62
C ALA A 343 -10.01 5.64 13.37
N PHE A 344 -8.87 4.93 13.46
CA PHE A 344 -8.80 3.58 14.01
C PHE A 344 -7.63 3.42 14.98
N PRO A 345 -7.76 2.58 16.01
CA PRO A 345 -6.67 2.22 16.92
C PRO A 345 -5.76 1.17 16.27
N VAL A 346 -5.02 1.56 15.24
CA VAL A 346 -4.13 0.64 14.50
C VAL A 346 -2.84 0.45 15.27
N GLY A 347 -2.49 -0.79 15.58
CA GLY A 347 -1.21 -1.17 16.18
C GLY A 347 -0.10 -1.29 15.14
N ASP A 348 1.16 -1.13 15.58
CA ASP A 348 2.36 -1.19 14.72
C ASP A 348 3.04 -2.57 14.73
N GLN A 349 2.36 -3.60 15.19
CA GLN A 349 2.91 -4.96 15.23
C GLN A 349 2.76 -5.70 13.91
N GLN A 350 3.85 -6.35 13.50
CA GLN A 350 3.82 -7.27 12.38
C GLN A 350 3.16 -8.60 12.77
N VAL A 351 2.06 -8.90 12.11
CA VAL A 351 1.38 -10.20 12.25
C VAL A 351 1.86 -11.15 11.15
N ILE A 352 2.66 -12.14 11.54
CA ILE A 352 3.19 -13.14 10.61
C ILE A 352 2.16 -14.25 10.45
N MET A 353 1.52 -14.32 9.30
CA MET A 353 0.63 -15.43 8.94
C MET A 353 1.42 -16.54 8.26
N VAL A 354 1.41 -17.74 8.82
CA VAL A 354 2.06 -18.92 8.25
C VAL A 354 1.58 -19.22 6.81
N SER A 355 0.31 -18.91 6.53
CA SER A 355 -0.27 -19.05 5.18
C SER A 355 0.46 -18.23 4.10
N LEU A 356 0.95 -17.03 4.43
CA LEU A 356 1.69 -16.18 3.50
C LEU A 356 3.10 -16.73 3.23
N ILE A 357 3.75 -17.26 4.26
CA ILE A 357 5.05 -17.91 4.13
C ILE A 357 4.92 -19.12 3.20
N LEU A 358 3.89 -19.95 3.41
CA LEU A 358 3.61 -21.11 2.56
C LEU A 358 3.26 -20.70 1.13
N LEU A 359 2.49 -19.63 0.95
CA LEU A 359 2.15 -19.09 -0.37
C LEU A 359 3.41 -18.60 -1.11
N ALA A 360 4.25 -17.80 -0.45
CA ALA A 360 5.50 -17.30 -1.03
C ALA A 360 6.46 -18.45 -1.39
N PHE A 361 6.59 -19.44 -0.51
CA PHE A 361 7.36 -20.65 -0.76
C PHE A 361 6.83 -21.40 -1.99
N ALA A 362 5.53 -21.63 -2.06
CA ALA A 362 4.89 -22.32 -3.18
C ALA A 362 5.07 -21.54 -4.50
N CYS A 363 4.93 -20.22 -4.46
CA CYS A 363 5.17 -19.36 -5.64
C CYS A 363 6.60 -19.50 -6.18
N GLY A 364 7.61 -19.48 -5.30
CA GLY A 364 9.02 -19.63 -5.72
C GLY A 364 9.32 -21.02 -6.30
N VAL A 365 8.81 -22.08 -5.67
CA VAL A 365 8.96 -23.44 -6.17
C VAL A 365 8.23 -23.62 -7.52
N LEU A 366 6.99 -23.14 -7.63
CA LEU A 366 6.21 -23.21 -8.87
C LEU A 366 6.87 -22.41 -10.00
N ALA A 367 7.37 -21.20 -9.71
CA ALA A 367 8.08 -20.38 -10.68
C ALA A 367 9.31 -21.13 -11.25
N THR A 368 10.04 -21.81 -10.38
CA THR A 368 11.24 -22.60 -10.77
C THR A 368 10.85 -23.81 -11.61
N LEU A 369 9.81 -24.54 -11.22
CA LEU A 369 9.31 -25.68 -11.97
C LEU A 369 8.80 -25.26 -13.37
N LEU A 370 8.00 -24.19 -13.46
CA LEU A 370 7.51 -23.64 -14.71
C LEU A 370 8.65 -23.17 -15.62
N ALA A 371 9.65 -22.47 -15.04
CA ALA A 371 10.82 -22.02 -15.78
C ALA A 371 11.64 -23.20 -16.33
N SER A 372 11.62 -24.35 -15.66
CA SER A 372 12.32 -25.57 -16.10
C SER A 372 11.60 -26.33 -17.23
N LEU A 373 10.29 -26.07 -17.46
CA LEU A 373 9.52 -26.75 -18.49
C LEU A 373 10.02 -26.46 -19.91
N VAL A 374 10.53 -25.24 -20.16
CA VAL A 374 11.00 -24.84 -21.50
C VAL A 374 12.24 -25.64 -21.91
N PRO A 375 13.30 -25.75 -21.08
CA PRO A 375 14.43 -26.67 -21.39
C PRO A 375 14.00 -28.10 -21.61
N ILE A 376 13.02 -28.58 -20.88
CA ILE A 376 12.48 -29.93 -20.93
C ILE A 376 11.70 -30.18 -22.23
N SER A 377 10.89 -29.21 -22.67
CA SER A 377 10.07 -29.35 -23.88
C SER A 377 10.89 -29.45 -25.16
N ASP A 378 12.09 -28.88 -25.18
CA ASP A 378 13.02 -28.94 -26.29
C ASP A 378 13.68 -30.32 -26.47
N LEU A 379 13.56 -31.18 -25.48
CA LEU A 379 14.19 -32.53 -25.45
C LEU A 379 13.25 -33.65 -25.90
N ARG A 380 12.13 -33.33 -26.59
CA ARG A 380 11.22 -34.36 -27.16
C ARG A 380 11.96 -35.31 -28.12
N PRO A 381 11.60 -36.61 -28.15
CA PRO A 381 12.36 -37.66 -28.88
C PRO A 381 12.62 -37.37 -30.35
N SER A 382 11.72 -36.66 -31.03
CA SER A 382 11.83 -36.29 -32.44
C SER A 382 12.91 -35.24 -32.74
N ARG A 383 13.34 -34.47 -31.73
CA ARG A 383 14.34 -33.40 -31.90
C ARG A 383 15.73 -33.74 -31.36
N ALA A 384 15.92 -34.88 -30.69
CA ALA A 384 17.23 -35.30 -30.17
C ALA A 384 18.27 -35.46 -31.27
N ARG A 385 17.87 -35.93 -32.44
CA ARG A 385 18.71 -36.07 -33.64
C ARG A 385 19.08 -34.71 -34.23
N ASP A 386 18.12 -33.74 -34.23
CA ASP A 386 18.32 -32.38 -34.72
C ASP A 386 19.17 -31.54 -33.75
N ALA A 387 19.13 -31.82 -32.44
CA ALA A 387 19.93 -31.10 -31.42
C ALA A 387 21.43 -31.39 -31.60
N VAL A 388 21.82 -32.63 -31.98
CA VAL A 388 23.20 -32.98 -32.27
C VAL A 388 23.68 -32.40 -33.60
N LEU A 389 22.80 -32.37 -34.62
CA LEU A 389 23.11 -31.81 -35.95
C LEU A 389 23.16 -30.28 -35.98
N ARG A 390 22.42 -29.61 -35.15
CA ARG A 390 22.43 -28.14 -35.05
C ARG A 390 23.68 -27.58 -34.37
N GLN A 391 24.45 -28.36 -33.64
CA GLN A 391 25.75 -27.96 -33.11
C GLN A 391 26.83 -27.78 -34.20
N ALA A 392 26.64 -28.38 -35.39
CA ALA A 392 27.60 -28.31 -36.49
C ALA A 392 27.38 -27.16 -37.46
N GLY A 393 26.29 -26.43 -37.37
CA GLY A 393 25.98 -25.34 -38.31
C GLY A 393 25.10 -24.30 -37.64
N GLY A 394 25.71 -23.26 -37.14
CA GLY A 394 25.06 -22.12 -36.48
C GLY A 394 24.07 -21.39 -37.38
N ALA A 395 22.81 -21.82 -37.38
CA ALA A 395 21.75 -21.04 -37.98
C ALA A 395 20.44 -21.33 -37.25
N GLY A 396 19.93 -20.34 -36.48
CA GLY A 396 18.53 -20.11 -36.35
C GLY A 396 17.78 -20.60 -35.12
N ASP A 397 18.21 -20.23 -33.91
CA ASP A 397 17.32 -20.21 -32.73
C ASP A 397 16.51 -18.86 -32.67
N GLY A 398 16.33 -18.21 -33.81
CA GLY A 398 15.54 -17.00 -33.92
C GLY A 398 14.04 -17.28 -33.72
N ILE A 399 13.33 -16.40 -32.99
CA ILE A 399 11.87 -16.51 -32.82
C ILE A 399 11.21 -16.45 -34.19
N ASP A 400 10.49 -17.50 -34.56
CA ASP A 400 9.80 -17.64 -35.85
C ASP A 400 8.79 -16.49 -36.06
N ARG A 401 8.58 -16.13 -37.33
CA ARG A 401 7.63 -15.05 -37.72
C ARG A 401 6.22 -15.32 -37.21
N ARG A 402 5.78 -16.57 -37.23
CA ARG A 402 4.47 -16.99 -36.71
C ARG A 402 4.36 -16.75 -35.21
N THR A 403 5.36 -17.16 -34.45
CA THR A 403 5.41 -16.95 -32.98
C THR A 403 5.38 -15.47 -32.65
N THR A 404 6.14 -14.62 -33.38
CA THR A 404 6.10 -13.16 -33.15
C THR A 404 4.74 -12.56 -33.46
N THR A 405 4.05 -13.04 -34.53
CA THR A 405 2.71 -12.56 -34.86
C THR A 405 1.70 -12.97 -33.79
N VAL A 406 1.81 -14.19 -33.26
CA VAL A 406 0.97 -14.66 -32.14
C VAL A 406 1.19 -13.79 -30.90
N PHE A 407 2.45 -13.51 -30.55
CA PHE A 407 2.76 -12.62 -29.43
C PHE A 407 2.27 -11.17 -29.63
N ALA A 408 2.33 -10.66 -30.86
CA ALA A 408 1.79 -9.34 -31.20
C ALA A 408 0.28 -9.28 -31.01
N ILE A 409 -0.44 -10.28 -31.53
CA ILE A 409 -1.91 -10.36 -31.39
C ILE A 409 -2.29 -10.56 -29.92
N ALA A 410 -1.62 -11.47 -29.21
CA ALA A 410 -1.86 -11.70 -27.79
C ALA A 410 -1.61 -10.44 -26.96
N GLY A 411 -0.50 -9.75 -27.20
CA GLY A 411 -0.17 -8.50 -26.52
C GLY A 411 -1.22 -7.41 -26.76
N LEU A 412 -1.67 -7.23 -28.01
CA LEU A 412 -2.71 -6.26 -28.33
C LEU A 412 -4.05 -6.60 -27.68
N LEU A 413 -4.46 -7.88 -27.74
CA LEU A 413 -5.66 -8.36 -27.08
C LEU A 413 -5.62 -8.15 -25.56
N LEU A 414 -4.47 -8.38 -24.93
CA LEU A 414 -4.28 -8.15 -23.51
C LEU A 414 -4.36 -6.66 -23.15
N VAL A 415 -3.84 -5.76 -23.99
CA VAL A 415 -4.00 -4.30 -23.81
C VAL A 415 -5.48 -3.92 -23.91
N MET A 416 -6.19 -4.43 -24.91
CA MET A 416 -7.62 -4.17 -25.07
C MET A 416 -8.43 -4.72 -23.89
N LEU A 417 -8.12 -5.93 -23.45
CA LEU A 417 -8.77 -6.57 -22.30
C LEU A 417 -8.52 -5.77 -21.01
N ALA A 418 -7.27 -5.38 -20.75
CA ALA A 418 -6.92 -4.56 -19.60
C ALA A 418 -7.68 -3.24 -19.59
N SER A 419 -7.76 -2.59 -20.74
CA SER A 419 -8.51 -1.33 -20.91
C SER A 419 -10.00 -1.52 -20.65
N ALA A 420 -10.61 -2.56 -21.24
CA ALA A 420 -12.02 -2.87 -21.06
C ALA A 420 -12.34 -3.17 -19.58
N MET A 421 -11.51 -3.98 -18.90
CA MET A 421 -11.70 -4.31 -17.48
C MET A 421 -11.69 -3.07 -16.59
N VAL A 422 -10.68 -2.22 -16.72
CA VAL A 422 -10.56 -1.00 -15.89
C VAL A 422 -11.67 0.03 -16.21
N LEU A 423 -12.16 0.08 -17.45
CA LEU A 423 -13.20 1.02 -17.85
C LEU A 423 -14.62 0.56 -17.48
N ILE A 424 -14.86 -0.75 -17.42
CA ILE A 424 -16.18 -1.33 -17.10
C ILE A 424 -16.39 -1.37 -15.60
N ASP A 425 -15.43 -1.93 -14.85
CA ASP A 425 -15.53 -2.09 -13.40
C ASP A 425 -14.19 -1.86 -12.72
N PRO A 426 -14.08 -0.85 -11.82
CA PRO A 426 -12.87 -0.61 -11.04
C PRO A 426 -12.38 -1.81 -10.21
N SER A 427 -13.27 -2.72 -9.81
CA SER A 427 -12.90 -3.93 -9.05
C SER A 427 -12.02 -4.90 -9.87
N LEU A 428 -12.10 -4.84 -11.20
CA LEU A 428 -11.31 -5.67 -12.12
C LEU A 428 -9.92 -5.09 -12.43
N THR A 429 -9.56 -3.97 -11.83
CA THR A 429 -8.28 -3.28 -12.11
C THR A 429 -7.06 -4.14 -11.81
N LEU A 430 -7.14 -4.98 -10.77
CA LEU A 430 -6.07 -5.93 -10.45
C LEU A 430 -5.77 -6.86 -11.63
N ILE A 431 -6.81 -7.44 -12.20
CA ILE A 431 -6.71 -8.35 -13.35
C ILE A 431 -6.27 -7.57 -14.60
N GLY A 432 -6.80 -6.36 -14.78
CA GLY A 432 -6.41 -5.45 -15.87
C GLY A 432 -4.94 -5.05 -15.80
N GLY A 433 -4.43 -4.72 -14.62
CA GLY A 433 -3.02 -4.41 -14.39
C GLY A 433 -2.10 -5.61 -14.69
N ALA A 434 -2.49 -6.81 -14.25
CA ALA A 434 -1.79 -8.05 -14.58
C ALA A 434 -1.80 -8.35 -16.08
N ALA A 435 -2.92 -8.16 -16.74
CA ALA A 435 -3.03 -8.33 -18.19
C ALA A 435 -2.12 -7.35 -18.93
N LEU A 436 -2.02 -6.09 -18.50
CA LEU A 436 -1.14 -5.10 -19.10
C LEU A 436 0.35 -5.41 -18.85
N ALA A 437 0.70 -5.91 -17.68
CA ALA A 437 2.04 -6.42 -17.39
C ALA A 437 2.41 -7.59 -18.31
N LEU A 438 1.49 -8.53 -18.52
CA LEU A 438 1.68 -9.65 -19.44
C LEU A 438 1.75 -9.18 -20.90
N ALA A 439 0.95 -8.18 -21.27
CA ALA A 439 1.00 -7.54 -22.59
C ALA A 439 2.39 -6.93 -22.85
N THR A 440 2.99 -6.29 -21.83
CA THR A 440 4.34 -5.74 -21.91
C THR A 440 5.34 -6.81 -22.33
N LEU A 441 5.27 -7.99 -21.73
CA LEU A 441 6.14 -9.12 -22.07
C LEU A 441 5.88 -9.66 -23.50
N CYS A 442 4.61 -9.81 -23.88
CA CYS A 442 4.23 -10.28 -25.19
C CYS A 442 4.68 -9.36 -26.34
N LEU A 443 4.77 -8.06 -26.10
CA LEU A 443 5.15 -7.08 -27.12
C LEU A 443 6.68 -6.94 -27.31
N ILE A 444 7.50 -7.48 -26.41
CA ILE A 444 8.96 -7.38 -26.51
C ILE A 444 9.50 -8.04 -27.80
N PRO A 445 9.15 -9.29 -28.18
CA PRO A 445 9.65 -9.87 -29.43
C PRO A 445 9.30 -9.07 -30.68
N VAL A 446 8.13 -8.39 -30.65
CA VAL A 446 7.68 -7.52 -31.74
C VAL A 446 8.56 -6.30 -31.87
N ALA A 447 8.85 -5.66 -30.72
CA ALA A 447 9.71 -4.48 -30.69
C ALA A 447 11.14 -4.79 -31.11
N PHE A 448 11.69 -5.96 -30.73
CA PHE A 448 13.00 -6.38 -31.22
C PHE A 448 13.05 -6.49 -32.74
N LYS A 449 12.01 -7.03 -33.36
CA LYS A 449 11.95 -7.08 -34.83
C LYS A 449 11.83 -5.67 -35.44
N GLY A 450 11.02 -4.79 -34.84
CA GLY A 450 10.94 -3.39 -35.25
C GLY A 450 12.27 -2.67 -35.11
N ALA A 451 12.97 -2.88 -33.98
CA ALA A 451 14.28 -2.34 -33.73
C ALA A 451 15.32 -2.80 -34.77
N ALA A 452 15.34 -4.10 -35.07
CA ALA A 452 16.26 -4.66 -36.06
C ALA A 452 16.01 -4.05 -37.47
N LEU A 453 14.77 -3.70 -37.82
CA LEU A 453 14.42 -3.02 -39.06
C LEU A 453 14.92 -1.56 -39.08
N VAL A 454 14.67 -0.80 -37.99
CA VAL A 454 15.11 0.58 -37.87
C VAL A 454 16.63 0.70 -37.88
N LEU A 455 17.34 -0.17 -37.13
CA LEU A 455 18.79 -0.19 -37.07
C LEU A 455 19.43 -0.62 -38.40
N ARG A 456 18.71 -1.39 -39.21
CA ARG A 456 19.18 -1.72 -40.58
C ARG A 456 19.29 -0.47 -41.44
N GLY A 457 18.28 0.38 -41.42
CA GLY A 457 18.32 1.68 -42.14
C GLY A 457 19.41 2.60 -41.60
N ALA A 458 19.60 2.64 -40.28
CA ALA A 458 20.68 3.45 -39.68
C ALA A 458 22.07 2.90 -39.99
N ASN A 459 22.24 1.59 -40.14
CA ASN A 459 23.56 0.99 -40.48
C ASN A 459 24.05 1.30 -41.89
N GLU A 460 23.13 1.62 -42.80
CA GLU A 460 23.50 2.07 -44.18
C GLU A 460 24.22 3.43 -44.14
N HIS A 461 24.03 4.20 -43.05
CA HIS A 461 24.62 5.53 -42.87
C HIS A 461 25.82 5.55 -41.90
N ILE A 462 25.93 4.56 -41.01
CA ILE A 462 26.94 4.47 -39.94
C ILE A 462 27.87 3.30 -40.20
N HIS A 463 29.04 3.53 -40.71
CA HIS A 463 30.05 2.49 -41.00
C HIS A 463 30.84 2.06 -39.76
N SER A 464 30.17 1.44 -38.79
CA SER A 464 30.80 0.93 -37.55
C SER A 464 30.76 -0.62 -37.49
N SER A 465 31.93 -1.27 -37.48
CA SER A 465 32.04 -2.74 -37.36
C SER A 465 31.37 -3.28 -36.10
N ALA A 466 31.41 -2.52 -34.97
CA ALA A 466 30.78 -2.90 -33.73
C ALA A 466 29.22 -2.85 -33.84
N LEU A 467 28.67 -1.85 -34.56
CA LEU A 467 27.23 -1.76 -34.78
C LEU A 467 26.72 -2.87 -35.72
N VAL A 468 27.48 -3.18 -36.77
CA VAL A 468 27.18 -4.30 -37.70
C VAL A 468 27.09 -5.59 -36.93
N LEU A 469 28.06 -5.84 -36.05
CA LEU A 469 28.11 -7.06 -35.22
C LEU A 469 26.91 -7.10 -34.27
N ALA A 470 26.59 -6.01 -33.56
CA ALA A 470 25.45 -5.92 -32.65
C ALA A 470 24.09 -6.13 -33.37
N VAL A 471 23.91 -5.53 -34.55
CA VAL A 471 22.67 -5.69 -35.36
C VAL A 471 22.55 -7.10 -35.91
N ARG A 472 23.66 -7.75 -36.29
CA ARG A 472 23.65 -9.14 -36.74
C ARG A 472 23.25 -10.11 -35.64
N GLU A 473 23.74 -9.88 -34.43
CA GLU A 473 23.36 -10.67 -33.23
C GLU A 473 21.88 -10.47 -32.86
N LEU A 474 21.37 -9.25 -32.93
CA LEU A 474 19.94 -8.96 -32.70
C LEU A 474 19.00 -9.65 -33.70
N ARG A 475 19.46 -9.93 -34.90
CA ARG A 475 18.66 -10.68 -35.92
C ARG A 475 18.44 -12.14 -35.54
N THR A 476 19.39 -12.73 -34.84
CA THR A 476 19.29 -14.06 -34.26
C THR A 476 18.61 -14.05 -32.90
N THR A 477 17.58 -13.18 -32.72
CA THR A 477 16.90 -12.91 -31.45
C THR A 477 16.73 -14.18 -30.63
N SER A 478 17.60 -14.35 -29.64
CA SER A 478 17.56 -15.51 -28.75
C SER A 478 16.56 -15.26 -27.61
N MET A 479 15.91 -16.31 -27.16
CA MET A 479 14.95 -16.25 -26.05
C MET A 479 15.55 -15.62 -24.77
N PRO A 480 16.84 -15.85 -24.42
CA PRO A 480 17.48 -15.16 -23.29
C PRO A 480 17.50 -13.64 -23.39
N LEU A 481 17.73 -13.08 -24.58
CA LEU A 481 17.74 -11.63 -24.79
C LEU A 481 16.34 -11.03 -24.64
N VAL A 482 15.31 -11.74 -25.12
CA VAL A 482 13.91 -11.35 -24.94
C VAL A 482 13.52 -11.38 -23.46
N ALA A 483 13.92 -12.42 -22.73
CA ALA A 483 13.66 -12.52 -21.29
C ALA A 483 14.36 -11.40 -20.50
N LEU A 484 15.59 -11.07 -20.88
CA LEU A 484 16.36 -9.99 -20.28
C LEU A 484 15.67 -8.61 -20.49
N ALA A 485 15.29 -8.32 -21.73
CA ALA A 485 14.55 -7.10 -22.03
C ALA A 485 13.19 -7.08 -21.30
N GLY A 486 12.58 -8.24 -21.12
CA GLY A 486 11.34 -8.43 -20.37
C GLY A 486 11.41 -7.98 -18.94
N VAL A 487 12.49 -8.33 -18.26
CA VAL A 487 12.71 -7.88 -16.87
C VAL A 487 12.82 -6.37 -16.80
N GLY A 488 13.64 -5.75 -17.67
CA GLY A 488 13.76 -4.28 -17.73
C GLY A 488 12.44 -3.60 -18.07
N ALA A 489 11.73 -4.11 -19.07
CA ALA A 489 10.43 -3.58 -19.50
C ALA A 489 9.38 -3.64 -18.39
N LEU A 490 9.27 -4.78 -17.70
CA LEU A 490 8.26 -4.98 -16.66
C LEU A 490 8.51 -4.09 -15.44
N ALA A 491 9.78 -3.93 -15.06
CA ALA A 491 10.13 -3.06 -13.94
C ALA A 491 9.90 -1.59 -14.24
N ILE A 492 10.27 -1.13 -15.46
CA ILE A 492 9.97 0.24 -15.90
C ILE A 492 8.45 0.44 -15.99
N TYR A 493 7.72 -0.52 -16.54
CA TYR A 493 6.25 -0.50 -16.54
C TYR A 493 5.68 -0.28 -15.14
N GLY A 494 6.09 -1.11 -14.18
CA GLY A 494 5.64 -1.01 -12.79
C GLY A 494 6.01 0.33 -12.14
N SER A 495 7.28 0.75 -12.26
CA SER A 495 7.76 2.00 -11.69
C SER A 495 7.04 3.23 -12.27
N VAL A 496 6.87 3.30 -13.59
CA VAL A 496 6.22 4.44 -14.26
C VAL A 496 4.73 4.48 -13.96
N ALA A 497 4.03 3.34 -14.05
CA ALA A 497 2.59 3.28 -13.80
C ALA A 497 2.25 3.69 -12.37
N ILE A 498 2.93 3.12 -11.42
CA ILE A 498 2.65 3.28 -9.99
C ILE A 498 3.20 4.61 -9.47
N GLY A 499 4.46 4.91 -9.83
CA GLY A 499 5.10 6.15 -9.45
C GLY A 499 4.38 7.37 -10.01
N GLY A 500 3.86 7.29 -11.24
CA GLY A 500 3.04 8.32 -11.86
C GLY A 500 1.71 8.50 -11.14
N ALA A 501 0.97 7.42 -10.94
CA ALA A 501 -0.32 7.46 -10.24
C ALA A 501 -0.21 7.99 -8.79
N ARG A 502 0.86 7.58 -8.07
CA ARG A 502 1.18 8.15 -6.74
C ARG A 502 1.44 9.65 -6.80
N HIS A 503 2.18 10.11 -7.80
CA HIS A 503 2.48 11.54 -7.98
C HIS A 503 1.21 12.35 -8.23
N ASP A 504 0.34 11.88 -9.12
CA ASP A 504 -0.92 12.53 -9.43
C ASP A 504 -1.84 12.60 -8.21
N LEU A 505 -1.91 11.51 -7.44
CA LEU A 505 -2.71 11.46 -6.21
C LEU A 505 -2.18 12.45 -5.16
N LEU A 506 -0.86 12.53 -4.96
CA LEU A 506 -0.25 13.50 -4.06
C LEU A 506 -0.53 14.94 -4.51
N ALA A 507 -0.42 15.23 -5.80
CA ALA A 507 -0.72 16.56 -6.34
C ALA A 507 -2.20 16.95 -6.14
N GLY A 508 -3.11 15.99 -6.31
CA GLY A 508 -4.53 16.17 -6.05
C GLY A 508 -4.82 16.43 -4.57
N LEU A 509 -4.22 15.65 -3.66
CA LEU A 509 -4.36 15.82 -2.21
C LEU A 509 -3.77 17.18 -1.74
N ASP A 510 -2.58 17.54 -2.23
CA ASP A 510 -1.95 18.82 -1.90
C ASP A 510 -2.82 20.02 -2.37
N THR A 511 -3.46 19.90 -3.52
CA THR A 511 -4.38 20.93 -4.01
C THR A 511 -5.64 21.01 -3.17
N ASN A 512 -6.23 19.85 -2.83
CA ASN A 512 -7.39 19.77 -1.95
C ASN A 512 -7.11 20.44 -0.60
N PHE A 513 -6.04 20.06 0.09
CA PHE A 513 -5.75 20.60 1.41
C PHE A 513 -5.37 22.09 1.37
N ARG A 514 -4.71 22.56 0.31
CA ARG A 514 -4.47 23.99 0.10
C ARG A 514 -5.75 24.78 0.02
N GLU A 515 -6.72 24.34 -0.80
CA GLU A 515 -8.02 25.00 -0.91
C GLU A 515 -8.84 24.88 0.38
N TYR A 516 -8.82 23.68 0.99
CA TYR A 516 -9.52 23.42 2.23
C TYR A 516 -9.05 24.33 3.38
N LEU A 517 -7.76 24.60 3.49
CA LEU A 517 -7.16 25.41 4.55
C LEU A 517 -7.14 26.92 4.23
N SER A 518 -7.48 27.31 3.01
CA SER A 518 -7.37 28.71 2.53
C SER A 518 -8.32 29.69 3.23
N THR A 519 -9.29 29.19 3.99
CA THR A 519 -10.31 30.00 4.67
C THR A 519 -9.77 30.77 5.88
N ALA A 520 -8.63 30.40 6.44
CA ALA A 520 -8.03 31.06 7.60
C ALA A 520 -6.53 31.25 7.47
N ASP A 521 -5.99 32.30 8.09
CA ASP A 521 -4.54 32.55 8.16
C ASP A 521 -3.89 31.73 9.27
N VAL A 522 -4.62 31.59 10.42
CA VAL A 522 -4.18 30.78 11.57
C VAL A 522 -5.32 29.88 12.00
N TRP A 523 -5.01 28.62 12.21
CA TRP A 523 -5.91 27.58 12.69
C TRP A 523 -5.60 27.24 14.15
N VAL A 524 -6.60 27.26 15.01
CA VAL A 524 -6.52 26.79 16.39
C VAL A 524 -7.23 25.45 16.49
N THR A 525 -6.51 24.40 16.88
CA THR A 525 -7.02 23.02 16.96
C THR A 525 -6.49 22.30 18.18
N THR A 526 -7.02 21.13 18.48
CA THR A 526 -6.40 20.20 19.43
C THR A 526 -5.03 19.78 18.92
N GLY A 527 -4.05 19.68 19.81
CA GLY A 527 -2.65 19.42 19.48
C GLY A 527 -2.35 18.00 18.98
N GLY A 528 -3.11 17.46 18.05
CA GLY A 528 -2.94 16.12 17.46
C GLY A 528 -2.78 16.15 15.94
N ASN A 529 -2.49 15.00 15.37
CA ASN A 529 -2.56 14.75 13.92
C ASN A 529 -3.99 14.32 13.60
N ASP A 530 -4.90 15.24 13.39
CA ASP A 530 -6.28 14.92 13.04
C ASP A 530 -6.78 15.73 11.82
N LEU A 531 -7.90 15.28 11.27
CA LEU A 531 -8.61 15.94 10.17
C LEU A 531 -9.54 17.08 10.68
N THR A 532 -9.26 17.69 11.84
CA THR A 532 -10.18 18.62 12.50
C THR A 532 -11.51 17.96 12.92
N THR A 533 -11.42 16.74 13.40
CA THR A 533 -12.58 15.93 13.80
C THR A 533 -12.77 15.86 15.32
N ASN A 534 -11.79 16.31 16.09
CA ASN A 534 -11.87 16.31 17.55
C ASN A 534 -12.40 17.65 18.06
N SER A 535 -13.59 17.64 18.65
CA SER A 535 -14.13 18.82 19.30
C SER A 535 -13.42 19.15 20.61
N PHE A 536 -13.51 20.41 21.06
CA PHE A 536 -12.94 20.86 22.32
C PHE A 536 -13.81 21.91 23.01
N GLN A 537 -13.70 21.94 24.33
CA GLN A 537 -14.42 22.94 25.14
C GLN A 537 -13.49 24.10 25.52
N ALA A 538 -13.75 25.26 25.00
CA ALA A 538 -13.02 26.49 25.31
C ALA A 538 -13.96 27.71 25.41
N PRO A 539 -14.78 27.77 26.48
CA PRO A 539 -15.78 28.83 26.61
C PRO A 539 -15.08 30.20 26.63
N GLY A 540 -15.60 31.12 25.80
CA GLY A 540 -15.10 32.49 25.70
C GLY A 540 -13.79 32.67 24.92
N LEU A 541 -13.14 31.57 24.44
CA LEU A 541 -11.89 31.66 23.67
C LEU A 541 -12.12 32.41 22.35
N GLN A 542 -13.19 32.13 21.62
CA GLN A 542 -13.52 32.82 20.38
C GLN A 542 -13.58 34.37 20.59
N THR A 543 -14.23 34.80 21.66
CA THR A 543 -14.34 36.24 21.98
C THR A 543 -13.01 36.87 22.41
N LYS A 544 -12.17 36.12 23.14
CA LYS A 544 -10.81 36.57 23.50
C LYS A 544 -9.94 36.74 22.28
N LEU A 545 -9.95 35.74 21.37
CA LEU A 545 -9.20 35.79 20.13
C LEU A 545 -9.65 36.91 19.21
N ALA A 546 -10.98 37.15 19.11
CA ALA A 546 -11.53 38.22 18.27
C ALA A 546 -11.16 39.63 18.76
N LYS A 547 -10.75 39.76 20.03
CA LYS A 547 -10.25 41.00 20.61
C LYS A 547 -8.74 41.15 20.59
N ALA A 548 -8.02 40.12 20.10
CA ALA A 548 -6.55 40.12 20.06
C ALA A 548 -6.04 41.08 18.96
N PRO A 549 -4.94 41.80 19.20
CA PRO A 549 -4.38 42.72 18.21
C PRO A 549 -4.05 42.03 16.88
N GLY A 550 -4.42 42.66 15.76
CA GLY A 550 -4.16 42.15 14.41
C GLY A 550 -5.06 41.01 13.98
N VAL A 551 -6.10 40.65 14.74
CA VAL A 551 -7.14 39.67 14.38
C VAL A 551 -8.35 40.37 13.79
N SER A 552 -8.71 40.06 12.55
CA SER A 552 -9.89 40.65 11.89
C SER A 552 -11.19 39.90 12.21
N SER A 553 -11.12 38.56 12.26
CA SER A 553 -12.29 37.73 12.57
C SER A 553 -11.89 36.36 13.09
N VAL A 554 -12.79 35.75 13.89
CA VAL A 554 -12.64 34.37 14.39
C VAL A 554 -13.93 33.60 14.12
N ARG A 555 -13.84 32.55 13.32
CA ARG A 555 -14.98 31.72 12.93
C ARG A 555 -14.88 30.32 13.53
N VAL A 556 -16.02 29.72 13.80
CA VAL A 556 -16.09 28.37 14.37
C VAL A 556 -16.24 27.37 13.25
N TYR A 557 -15.27 26.47 13.14
CA TYR A 557 -15.35 25.29 12.33
C TYR A 557 -15.75 24.09 13.20
N GLN A 558 -16.62 23.24 12.67
CA GLN A 558 -17.06 22.01 13.33
C GLN A 558 -16.87 20.83 12.37
N GLY A 559 -16.53 19.68 12.91
CA GLY A 559 -16.36 18.46 12.11
C GLY A 559 -16.16 17.25 13.00
N GLU A 560 -16.56 16.11 12.50
CA GLU A 560 -16.36 14.81 13.17
C GLU A 560 -16.36 13.67 12.18
N LEU A 561 -15.95 12.49 12.63
CA LEU A 561 -16.16 11.24 11.92
C LEU A 561 -17.47 10.60 12.42
N MET A 562 -18.35 10.28 11.48
CA MET A 562 -19.65 9.67 11.78
C MET A 562 -19.86 8.42 10.92
N ASP A 563 -20.34 7.35 11.54
CA ASP A 563 -20.67 6.13 10.84
C ASP A 563 -22.04 6.25 10.18
N VAL A 564 -22.09 6.08 8.85
CA VAL A 564 -23.31 6.09 8.04
C VAL A 564 -23.35 4.82 7.20
N GLY A 565 -24.21 3.89 7.57
CA GLY A 565 -24.28 2.58 6.94
C GLY A 565 -22.95 1.81 7.09
N THR A 566 -22.29 1.56 5.96
CA THR A 566 -21.01 0.80 5.92
C THR A 566 -19.79 1.72 5.83
N ARG A 567 -19.93 3.02 6.09
CA ARG A 567 -18.86 4.02 5.90
C ARG A 567 -18.69 4.90 7.13
N ARG A 568 -17.43 5.21 7.45
CA ARG A 568 -17.09 6.26 8.41
C ARG A 568 -16.87 7.56 7.64
N MET A 569 -17.91 8.39 7.58
CA MET A 569 -17.91 9.65 6.83
C MET A 569 -17.25 10.78 7.60
N TRP A 570 -16.53 11.64 6.90
CA TRP A 570 -16.07 12.91 7.47
C TRP A 570 -17.14 13.98 7.29
N VAL A 571 -17.78 14.37 8.37
CA VAL A 571 -18.72 15.48 8.41
C VAL A 571 -17.95 16.78 8.59
N ILE A 572 -18.11 17.70 7.65
CA ILE A 572 -17.44 18.99 7.58
C ILE A 572 -18.50 20.08 7.68
N ALA A 573 -18.51 20.82 8.76
CA ALA A 573 -19.44 21.92 8.95
C ALA A 573 -18.70 23.26 8.88
N ARG A 574 -18.90 23.97 7.78
CA ARG A 574 -18.25 25.25 7.53
C ARG A 574 -19.10 26.42 7.93
N PRO A 575 -18.47 27.53 8.41
CA PRO A 575 -19.18 28.79 8.65
C PRO A 575 -19.84 29.29 7.36
N SER A 576 -21.10 29.70 7.44
CA SER A 576 -21.82 30.30 6.31
C SER A 576 -21.20 31.62 5.83
N SER A 577 -20.36 32.24 6.66
CA SER A 577 -19.61 33.47 6.35
C SER A 577 -18.34 33.21 5.56
N ASP A 578 -17.95 31.94 5.33
CA ASP A 578 -16.78 31.60 4.50
C ASP A 578 -16.98 32.04 3.05
N GLY A 579 -15.93 32.53 2.43
CA GLY A 579 -15.97 32.94 1.02
C GLY A 579 -16.32 31.79 0.09
N THR A 580 -15.71 30.63 0.34
CA THR A 580 -15.93 29.37 -0.38
C THR A 580 -16.19 28.25 0.61
N ILE A 581 -17.31 27.58 0.48
CA ILE A 581 -17.67 26.43 1.33
C ILE A 581 -17.21 25.14 0.68
N ILE A 582 -17.41 25.01 -0.63
CA ILE A 582 -16.97 23.85 -1.42
C ILE A 582 -15.61 24.18 -2.04
N PRO A 583 -14.53 23.40 -1.78
CA PRO A 583 -13.27 23.58 -2.50
C PRO A 583 -13.47 23.38 -4.02
N ALA A 584 -13.04 24.36 -4.83
CA ALA A 584 -13.36 24.38 -6.26
C ALA A 584 -12.77 23.17 -7.02
N SER A 585 -11.56 22.73 -6.68
CA SER A 585 -10.91 21.54 -7.27
C SER A 585 -11.63 20.24 -6.93
N GLN A 586 -12.50 20.25 -5.92
CA GLN A 586 -13.18 19.05 -5.43
C GLN A 586 -14.59 18.89 -5.98
N LEU A 587 -15.10 19.90 -6.72
CA LEU A 587 -16.44 19.85 -7.30
C LEU A 587 -16.44 18.90 -8.53
N LEU A 588 -17.29 17.89 -8.50
CA LEU A 588 -17.48 16.95 -9.62
C LEU A 588 -18.77 17.20 -10.38
N ARG A 589 -19.87 17.50 -9.67
CA ARG A 589 -21.17 17.78 -10.28
C ARG A 589 -21.89 18.89 -9.54
N GLY A 590 -22.55 19.76 -10.28
CA GLY A 590 -23.22 20.96 -9.79
C GLY A 590 -22.52 22.23 -10.26
N GLN A 591 -22.93 23.36 -9.71
CA GLN A 591 -22.33 24.69 -9.97
C GLN A 591 -21.80 25.24 -8.65
N LEU A 592 -20.52 25.62 -8.61
CA LEU A 592 -19.83 26.06 -7.39
C LEU A 592 -20.57 27.17 -6.65
N VAL A 593 -20.88 28.27 -7.37
CA VAL A 593 -21.56 29.44 -6.77
C VAL A 593 -22.94 29.08 -6.24
N ARG A 594 -23.72 28.29 -7.00
CA ARG A 594 -25.05 27.86 -6.57
C ARG A 594 -24.97 26.87 -5.40
N GLY A 595 -24.02 25.93 -5.43
CA GLY A 595 -23.79 24.99 -4.34
C GLY A 595 -23.42 25.70 -3.03
N ASP A 596 -22.52 26.68 -3.08
CA ASP A 596 -22.16 27.50 -1.94
C ASP A 596 -23.36 28.33 -1.40
N GLN A 597 -24.17 28.89 -2.31
CA GLN A 597 -25.39 29.62 -1.92
C GLN A 597 -26.40 28.69 -1.23
N LEU A 598 -26.62 27.49 -1.73
CA LEU A 598 -27.52 26.50 -1.13
C LEU A 598 -27.02 26.05 0.25
N LEU A 599 -25.72 25.81 0.41
CA LEU A 599 -25.09 25.43 1.68
C LEU A 599 -25.17 26.55 2.75
N ARG A 600 -25.29 27.80 2.36
CA ARG A 600 -25.56 28.91 3.33
C ARG A 600 -26.99 28.88 3.87
N GLY A 601 -27.90 28.22 3.15
CA GLY A 601 -29.24 27.91 3.60
C GLY A 601 -29.28 26.68 4.52
N SER A 602 -30.46 26.31 5.01
CA SER A 602 -30.66 25.12 5.83
C SER A 602 -31.19 23.96 5.00
N GLY A 603 -30.83 22.72 5.38
CA GLY A 603 -31.32 21.49 4.76
C GLY A 603 -30.60 21.09 3.47
N TRP A 604 -29.42 21.64 3.19
CA TRP A 604 -28.59 21.29 2.05
C TRP A 604 -27.26 20.73 2.49
N ALA A 605 -26.77 19.74 1.74
CA ALA A 605 -25.44 19.17 1.95
C ALA A 605 -24.73 18.92 0.61
N ALA A 606 -23.43 19.19 0.56
CA ALA A 606 -22.61 18.65 -0.52
C ALA A 606 -22.13 17.26 -0.11
N VAL A 607 -22.32 16.30 -1.01
CA VAL A 607 -22.02 14.88 -0.74
C VAL A 607 -20.85 14.41 -1.59
N SER A 608 -20.02 13.54 -1.04
CA SER A 608 -18.93 12.94 -1.80
C SER A 608 -19.42 11.96 -2.85
N THR A 609 -18.58 11.75 -3.89
CA THR A 609 -18.90 10.87 -5.01
C THR A 609 -19.15 9.43 -4.57
N SER A 610 -18.42 8.94 -3.57
CA SER A 610 -18.59 7.58 -3.04
C SER A 610 -19.96 7.41 -2.36
N PHE A 611 -20.38 8.39 -1.58
CA PHE A 611 -21.70 8.39 -0.93
C PHE A 611 -22.82 8.54 -1.95
N ALA A 612 -22.67 9.47 -2.91
CA ALA A 612 -23.64 9.69 -3.96
C ALA A 612 -23.85 8.45 -4.85
N ALA A 613 -22.77 7.73 -5.16
CA ALA A 613 -22.84 6.50 -5.96
C ALA A 613 -23.56 5.37 -5.22
N GLU A 614 -23.27 5.18 -3.92
CA GLU A 614 -23.89 4.11 -3.10
C GLU A 614 -25.40 4.31 -2.96
N HIS A 615 -25.84 5.57 -2.86
CA HIS A 615 -27.27 5.92 -2.68
C HIS A 615 -27.94 6.37 -3.97
N ASN A 616 -27.27 6.31 -5.13
CA ASN A 616 -27.75 6.75 -6.45
C ASN A 616 -28.26 8.20 -6.47
N LEU A 617 -27.60 9.11 -5.73
CA LEU A 617 -28.02 10.49 -5.56
C LEU A 617 -27.57 11.40 -6.70
N ARG A 618 -28.43 12.35 -7.05
CA ARG A 618 -28.17 13.44 -8.00
C ARG A 618 -28.28 14.79 -7.33
N VAL A 619 -27.70 15.82 -7.95
CA VAL A 619 -27.82 17.20 -7.45
C VAL A 619 -29.29 17.63 -7.43
N GLY A 620 -29.75 18.14 -6.29
CA GLY A 620 -31.11 18.54 -6.02
C GLY A 620 -32.02 17.46 -5.41
N GLU A 621 -31.59 16.19 -5.40
CA GLU A 621 -32.36 15.09 -4.81
C GLU A 621 -32.28 15.09 -3.28
N PRO A 622 -33.39 14.76 -2.60
CA PRO A 622 -33.38 14.59 -1.15
C PRO A 622 -32.79 13.24 -0.74
N PHE A 623 -32.17 13.21 0.44
CA PHE A 623 -31.70 11.98 1.06
C PHE A 623 -31.83 12.08 2.59
N GLU A 624 -31.97 10.93 3.24
CA GLU A 624 -32.02 10.84 4.69
C GLU A 624 -30.61 10.68 5.26
N LEU A 625 -30.26 11.58 6.18
CA LEU A 625 -29.01 11.54 6.93
C LEU A 625 -29.31 11.20 8.40
N PRO A 626 -28.80 10.08 8.91
CA PRO A 626 -28.90 9.80 10.33
C PRO A 626 -28.02 10.77 11.13
N THR A 627 -28.66 11.53 12.05
CA THR A 627 -27.98 12.49 12.91
C THR A 627 -28.20 12.15 14.39
N PRO A 628 -27.44 12.73 15.33
CA PRO A 628 -27.69 12.53 16.77
C PRO A 628 -29.12 12.95 17.23
N SER A 629 -29.77 13.84 16.51
CA SER A 629 -31.18 14.23 16.77
C SER A 629 -32.22 13.34 16.06
N GLY A 630 -31.79 12.24 15.39
CA GLY A 630 -32.61 11.35 14.57
C GLY A 630 -32.35 11.53 13.07
N SER A 631 -33.04 10.74 12.24
CA SER A 631 -32.93 10.89 10.79
C SER A 631 -33.49 12.22 10.30
N ARG A 632 -32.78 12.88 9.39
CA ARG A 632 -33.12 14.19 8.83
C ARG A 632 -32.95 14.18 7.33
N SER A 633 -33.89 14.79 6.65
CA SER A 633 -33.86 14.97 5.20
C SER A 633 -33.01 16.18 4.83
N PHE A 634 -32.04 15.94 3.93
CA PHE A 634 -31.21 16.95 3.29
C PHE A 634 -31.36 16.85 1.79
N ALA A 635 -31.14 17.96 1.07
CA ALA A 635 -31.03 17.93 -0.39
C ALA A 635 -29.57 18.07 -0.84
N VAL A 636 -29.21 17.43 -1.95
CA VAL A 636 -27.85 17.46 -2.50
C VAL A 636 -27.58 18.80 -3.17
N ALA A 637 -26.74 19.65 -2.56
CA ALA A 637 -26.30 20.92 -3.14
C ALA A 637 -25.28 20.74 -4.27
N ALA A 638 -24.36 19.79 -4.11
CA ALA A 638 -23.30 19.46 -5.07
C ALA A 638 -22.75 18.06 -4.78
N ILE A 639 -22.12 17.45 -5.79
CA ILE A 639 -21.33 16.22 -5.61
C ILE A 639 -19.87 16.58 -5.72
N THR A 640 -19.11 16.25 -4.68
CA THR A 640 -17.67 16.51 -4.57
C THR A 640 -16.86 15.23 -4.69
N THR A 641 -15.53 15.34 -4.78
CA THR A 641 -14.62 14.22 -4.49
C THR A 641 -14.80 13.79 -3.03
N ASN A 642 -14.06 12.77 -2.59
CA ASN A 642 -14.06 12.35 -1.18
C ASN A 642 -13.28 13.29 -0.24
N VAL A 643 -12.83 14.45 -0.71
CA VAL A 643 -12.20 15.53 0.05
C VAL A 643 -11.01 15.06 0.91
N GLY A 644 -10.20 14.10 0.39
CA GLY A 644 -9.04 13.58 1.09
C GLY A 644 -9.34 12.49 2.16
N TRP A 645 -10.59 12.02 2.24
CA TRP A 645 -11.01 10.92 3.11
C TRP A 645 -11.67 9.79 2.31
N PRO A 646 -11.06 8.59 2.16
CA PRO A 646 -11.53 7.55 1.23
C PRO A 646 -12.98 7.12 1.41
N PRO A 647 -13.53 6.95 2.62
CA PRO A 647 -14.93 6.60 2.80
C PRO A 647 -15.91 7.68 2.34
N GLY A 648 -15.47 8.93 2.20
CA GLY A 648 -16.25 10.05 1.74
C GLY A 648 -16.51 11.12 2.80
N ALA A 649 -16.91 12.30 2.33
CA ALA A 649 -17.21 13.44 3.17
C ALA A 649 -18.62 13.98 2.90
N LEU A 650 -19.14 14.68 3.89
CA LEU A 650 -20.36 15.47 3.84
C LEU A 650 -20.02 16.89 4.24
N ILE A 651 -20.34 17.89 3.40
CA ILE A 651 -20.14 19.30 3.73
C ILE A 651 -21.51 19.95 3.96
N LEU A 652 -21.68 20.57 5.13
CA LEU A 652 -22.91 21.26 5.51
C LEU A 652 -22.60 22.59 6.23
N SER A 653 -23.64 23.36 6.52
CA SER A 653 -23.48 24.60 7.28
C SER A 653 -23.28 24.32 8.76
N THR A 654 -22.54 25.20 9.46
CA THR A 654 -22.44 25.12 10.93
C THR A 654 -23.78 25.36 11.61
N ALA A 655 -24.74 26.03 10.96
CA ALA A 655 -26.08 26.21 11.48
C ALA A 655 -26.85 24.89 11.56
N ASP A 656 -26.83 24.08 10.46
CA ASP A 656 -27.46 22.77 10.44
C ASP A 656 -26.73 21.79 11.38
N TYR A 657 -25.39 21.84 11.41
CA TYR A 657 -24.62 21.02 12.33
C TYR A 657 -25.03 21.28 13.78
N ARG A 658 -25.04 22.53 14.26
CA ARG A 658 -25.46 22.88 15.62
C ARG A 658 -26.89 22.43 15.93
N ARG A 659 -27.78 22.57 14.94
CA ARG A 659 -29.21 22.22 15.10
C ARG A 659 -29.39 20.70 15.25
N TYR A 660 -28.73 19.89 14.46
CA TYR A 660 -28.97 18.44 14.37
C TYR A 660 -27.98 17.61 15.20
N TRP A 661 -26.78 18.13 15.46
CA TRP A 661 -25.82 17.51 16.38
C TRP A 661 -25.98 18.00 17.82
N GLN A 662 -26.75 19.07 18.02
CA GLN A 662 -27.04 19.67 19.34
C GLN A 662 -25.76 20.05 20.12
N THR A 663 -24.70 20.40 19.41
CA THR A 663 -23.43 20.83 20.00
C THR A 663 -22.95 22.13 19.38
N SER A 664 -22.36 22.98 20.19
CA SER A 664 -21.69 24.22 19.76
C SER A 664 -20.18 24.13 19.89
N ALA A 665 -19.65 22.98 20.35
CA ALA A 665 -18.21 22.78 20.54
C ALA A 665 -17.48 22.91 19.21
N PRO A 666 -16.42 23.73 19.12
CA PRO A 666 -15.61 23.82 17.92
C PRO A 666 -14.69 22.61 17.79
N SER A 667 -14.45 22.19 16.55
CA SER A 667 -13.33 21.27 16.21
C SER A 667 -12.10 22.06 15.77
N ALA A 668 -12.30 23.31 15.31
CA ALA A 668 -11.25 24.28 15.07
C ALA A 668 -11.80 25.71 15.19
N LEU A 669 -10.91 26.66 15.44
CA LEU A 669 -11.18 28.08 15.26
C LEU A 669 -10.36 28.57 14.06
N GLU A 670 -11.06 29.16 13.09
CA GLU A 670 -10.48 29.83 11.94
C GLU A 670 -10.22 31.29 12.29
N VAL A 671 -8.96 31.69 12.41
CA VAL A 671 -8.54 33.03 12.74
C VAL A 671 -8.03 33.73 11.49
N ASN A 672 -8.69 34.78 11.06
CA ASN A 672 -8.22 35.66 10.00
C ASN A 672 -7.56 36.91 10.58
N LEU A 673 -6.46 37.29 9.98
CA LEU A 673 -5.69 38.45 10.41
C LEU A 673 -6.09 39.70 9.63
N GLU A 674 -5.76 40.85 10.18
CA GLU A 674 -5.92 42.12 9.47
C GLU A 674 -5.00 42.20 8.25
N PRO A 675 -5.40 42.89 7.18
CA PRO A 675 -4.56 43.04 6.00
C PRO A 675 -3.17 43.63 6.35
N GLY A 676 -2.12 42.95 5.92
CA GLY A 676 -0.72 43.33 6.16
C GLY A 676 -0.07 42.72 7.41
N VAL A 677 -0.82 42.02 8.26
CA VAL A 677 -0.23 41.28 9.39
C VAL A 677 0.44 40.01 8.90
N ASN A 678 1.70 39.84 9.29
CA ASN A 678 2.45 38.61 8.97
C ASN A 678 1.82 37.40 9.72
N PRO A 679 1.48 36.30 9.04
CA PRO A 679 0.89 35.11 9.67
C PRO A 679 1.71 34.54 10.83
N ALA A 680 3.03 34.61 10.78
CA ALA A 680 3.87 34.15 11.89
C ALA A 680 3.75 35.06 13.14
N ALA A 681 3.63 36.38 12.96
CA ALA A 681 3.38 37.31 14.05
C ALA A 681 1.96 37.13 14.61
N GLY A 682 0.95 36.98 13.73
CA GLY A 682 -0.42 36.70 14.14
C GLY A 682 -0.53 35.39 14.94
N LYS A 683 0.21 34.35 14.56
CA LYS A 683 0.28 33.08 15.30
C LYS A 683 0.79 33.33 16.73
N LEU A 684 1.87 34.09 16.93
CA LEU A 684 2.40 34.40 18.27
C LEU A 684 1.37 35.14 19.13
N THR A 685 0.61 36.07 18.53
CA THR A 685 -0.51 36.75 19.22
C THR A 685 -1.58 35.74 19.65
N VAL A 686 -1.98 34.83 18.76
CA VAL A 686 -2.93 33.77 19.06
C VAL A 686 -2.40 32.84 20.16
N GLU A 687 -1.15 32.42 20.09
CA GLU A 687 -0.50 31.57 21.12
C GLU A 687 -0.47 32.25 22.49
N SER A 688 -0.27 33.56 22.56
CA SER A 688 -0.31 34.30 23.83
C SER A 688 -1.70 34.21 24.50
N VAL A 689 -2.79 34.24 23.70
CA VAL A 689 -4.16 34.06 24.19
C VAL A 689 -4.42 32.61 24.60
N LEU A 690 -3.76 31.64 23.91
CA LEU A 690 -3.88 30.21 24.21
C LEU A 690 -3.13 29.77 25.46
N GLY A 691 -2.35 30.63 26.12
CA GLY A 691 -1.60 30.28 27.34
C GLY A 691 -2.43 29.64 28.45
N GLY A 692 -3.75 29.93 28.49
CA GLY A 692 -4.72 29.31 29.39
C GLY A 692 -5.34 27.98 28.87
N TYR A 693 -4.97 27.53 27.67
CA TYR A 693 -5.54 26.36 27.00
C TYR A 693 -4.43 25.43 26.44
N PRO A 694 -3.70 24.75 27.32
CA PRO A 694 -2.47 24.03 26.94
C PRO A 694 -2.68 22.85 26.00
N ALA A 695 -3.90 22.41 25.81
CA ALA A 695 -4.26 21.34 24.86
C ALA A 695 -4.53 21.87 23.44
N LEU A 696 -4.61 23.20 23.28
CA LEU A 696 -4.82 23.80 21.97
C LEU A 696 -3.50 24.29 21.38
N THR A 697 -3.40 24.23 20.06
CA THR A 697 -2.23 24.69 19.31
C THR A 697 -2.67 25.62 18.19
N ALA A 698 -1.91 26.69 17.97
CA ALA A 698 -2.06 27.55 16.82
C ALA A 698 -1.08 27.12 15.72
N GLN A 699 -1.56 27.08 14.49
CA GLN A 699 -0.77 26.80 13.31
C GLN A 699 -1.11 27.78 12.20
N THR A 700 -0.11 28.32 11.53
CA THR A 700 -0.36 29.06 10.30
C THR A 700 -0.90 28.12 9.22
N ARG A 701 -1.58 28.70 8.24
CA ARG A 701 -2.04 27.95 7.05
C ARG A 701 -0.90 27.16 6.43
N GLN A 702 0.28 27.78 6.22
CA GLN A 702 1.45 27.10 5.62
C GLN A 702 1.96 25.95 6.47
N GLU A 703 2.06 26.09 7.78
CA GLU A 703 2.49 25.00 8.69
C GLU A 703 1.53 23.82 8.61
N ARG A 704 0.24 24.12 8.53
CA ARG A 704 -0.79 23.08 8.45
C ARG A 704 -0.82 22.41 7.09
N GLU A 705 -0.70 23.16 5.99
CA GLU A 705 -0.54 22.62 4.63
C GLU A 705 0.70 21.70 4.55
N ALA A 706 1.84 22.14 5.08
CA ALA A 706 3.07 21.34 5.10
C ALA A 706 2.90 20.03 5.90
N ARG A 707 2.14 20.07 7.02
CA ARG A 707 1.83 18.89 7.83
C ARG A 707 0.95 17.91 7.06
N TYR A 708 -0.14 18.36 6.43
CA TYR A 708 -1.00 17.48 5.62
C TYR A 708 -0.24 16.90 4.42
N ALA A 709 0.59 17.71 3.75
CA ALA A 709 1.45 17.23 2.67
C ALA A 709 2.46 16.17 3.16
N ALA A 710 3.03 16.33 4.35
CA ALA A 710 3.91 15.33 4.96
C ALA A 710 3.15 14.04 5.27
N ASN A 711 1.98 14.13 5.89
CA ASN A 711 1.11 12.99 6.20
C ASN A 711 0.68 12.23 4.93
N SER A 712 0.33 12.96 3.85
CA SER A 712 -0.03 12.35 2.56
C SER A 712 1.15 11.62 1.93
N ARG A 713 2.36 12.20 1.99
CA ARG A 713 3.59 11.55 1.50
C ARG A 713 3.92 10.31 2.30
N GLU A 714 3.81 10.38 3.62
CA GLU A 714 4.03 9.23 4.52
C GLU A 714 3.00 8.13 4.29
N ALA A 715 1.72 8.47 4.13
CA ALA A 715 0.66 7.52 3.81
C ALA A 715 0.90 6.74 2.50
N LEU A 716 1.53 7.38 1.51
CA LEU A 716 1.84 6.79 0.20
C LEU A 716 3.32 6.42 0.05
N GLN A 717 4.10 6.41 1.13
CA GLN A 717 5.54 6.13 1.09
C GLN A 717 5.81 4.70 0.65
N SER A 718 5.05 3.73 1.15
CA SER A 718 5.17 2.31 0.80
C SER A 718 5.06 2.07 -0.72
N LEU A 719 4.18 2.79 -1.42
CA LEU A 719 4.08 2.72 -2.88
C LEU A 719 5.36 3.18 -3.58
N GLY A 720 6.02 4.20 -3.04
CA GLY A 720 7.31 4.70 -3.56
C GLY A 720 8.45 3.72 -3.31
N GLU A 721 8.50 3.13 -2.14
CA GLU A 721 9.51 2.14 -1.73
C GLU A 721 9.41 0.88 -2.58
N ILE A 722 8.20 0.37 -2.82
CA ILE A 722 7.96 -0.77 -3.71
C ILE A 722 8.43 -0.46 -5.13
N SER A 723 8.09 0.71 -5.68
CA SER A 723 8.56 1.13 -7.00
C SER A 723 10.10 1.13 -7.08
N THR A 724 10.76 1.64 -6.06
CA THR A 724 12.24 1.66 -5.97
C THR A 724 12.83 0.25 -5.89
N LEU A 725 12.20 -0.63 -5.09
CA LEU A 725 12.62 -2.03 -4.99
C LEU A 725 12.46 -2.79 -6.29
N LEU A 726 11.39 -2.54 -7.05
CA LEU A 726 11.22 -3.10 -8.39
C LEU A 726 12.34 -2.67 -9.33
N LEU A 727 12.75 -1.40 -9.30
CA LEU A 727 13.87 -0.89 -10.11
C LEU A 727 15.21 -1.53 -9.69
N ILE A 728 15.47 -1.67 -8.39
CA ILE A 728 16.68 -2.32 -7.87
C ILE A 728 16.69 -3.80 -8.28
N ALA A 729 15.58 -4.50 -8.09
CA ALA A 729 15.45 -5.90 -8.50
C ALA A 729 15.69 -6.07 -10.01
N ALA A 730 15.13 -5.18 -10.83
CA ALA A 730 15.36 -5.18 -12.26
C ALA A 730 16.83 -4.94 -12.62
N ALA A 731 17.45 -3.97 -11.97
CA ALA A 731 18.87 -3.67 -12.19
C ALA A 731 19.76 -4.87 -11.86
N LEU A 732 19.53 -5.52 -10.72
CA LEU A 732 20.23 -6.75 -10.32
C LEU A 732 19.97 -7.90 -11.30
N ALA A 733 18.75 -8.01 -11.78
CA ALA A 733 18.34 -8.99 -12.77
C ALA A 733 19.06 -8.82 -14.10
N VAL A 734 19.02 -7.62 -14.60
CA VAL A 734 19.72 -7.23 -15.83
C VAL A 734 21.21 -7.50 -15.69
N ALA A 735 21.77 -7.12 -14.53
CA ALA A 735 23.17 -7.35 -14.18
C ALA A 735 23.56 -8.83 -14.24
N SER A 736 22.78 -9.69 -13.56
CA SER A 736 23.03 -11.13 -13.50
C SER A 736 22.89 -11.79 -14.86
N ALA A 737 21.83 -11.45 -15.60
CA ALA A 737 21.54 -12.04 -16.90
C ALA A 737 22.59 -11.66 -17.96
N LEU A 738 23.00 -10.39 -17.99
CA LEU A 738 24.02 -9.93 -18.93
C LEU A 738 25.39 -10.53 -18.61
N SER A 739 25.77 -10.57 -17.33
CA SER A 739 27.03 -11.22 -16.91
C SER A 739 27.08 -12.68 -17.33
N ALA A 740 26.00 -13.41 -17.16
CA ALA A 740 25.89 -14.80 -17.54
C ALA A 740 25.91 -14.99 -19.08
N THR A 741 25.23 -14.13 -19.85
CA THR A 741 25.23 -14.15 -21.31
C THR A 741 26.64 -13.88 -21.87
N ILE A 742 27.36 -12.92 -21.31
CA ILE A 742 28.73 -12.59 -21.68
C ILE A 742 29.65 -13.80 -21.42
N TRP A 743 29.51 -14.43 -20.25
CA TRP A 743 30.32 -15.60 -19.90
C TRP A 743 30.12 -16.79 -20.84
N GLN A 744 28.86 -17.04 -21.26
CA GLN A 744 28.55 -18.10 -22.23
C GLN A 744 29.13 -17.85 -23.61
N ARG A 745 29.26 -16.57 -24.01
CA ARG A 745 29.78 -16.19 -25.32
C ARG A 745 31.31 -16.11 -25.38
N ARG A 746 32.04 -16.48 -24.31
CA ARG A 746 33.52 -16.38 -24.27
C ARG A 746 34.22 -17.12 -25.39
N ALA A 747 33.73 -18.30 -25.82
CA ALA A 747 34.29 -19.06 -26.94
C ALA A 747 34.09 -18.37 -28.29
N LEU A 748 32.88 -17.80 -28.51
CA LEU A 748 32.59 -16.99 -29.71
C LEU A 748 33.49 -15.75 -29.75
N LEU A 749 33.65 -15.05 -28.60
CA LEU A 749 34.54 -13.88 -28.52
C LEU A 749 36.00 -14.26 -28.78
N ALA A 750 36.46 -15.43 -28.34
CA ALA A 750 37.79 -15.94 -28.62
C ALA A 750 37.96 -16.25 -30.10
N SER A 751 36.95 -16.82 -30.79
CA SER A 751 36.98 -17.09 -32.24
C SER A 751 37.00 -15.81 -33.06
N LEU A 752 36.25 -14.78 -32.68
CA LEU A 752 36.27 -13.46 -33.33
C LEU A 752 37.65 -12.78 -33.20
N LYS A 753 38.35 -12.98 -32.04
CA LYS A 753 39.75 -12.51 -31.91
C LYS A 753 40.68 -13.19 -32.88
N ILE A 754 40.52 -14.49 -33.12
CA ILE A 754 41.32 -15.21 -34.13
C ILE A 754 41.08 -14.63 -35.54
N GLN A 755 39.83 -14.12 -35.79
CA GLN A 755 39.45 -13.43 -37.04
C GLN A 755 39.96 -12.00 -37.13
N GLY A 756 40.69 -11.49 -36.12
CA GLY A 756 41.34 -10.20 -36.14
C GLY A 756 40.60 -9.04 -35.48
N TYR A 757 39.50 -9.34 -34.77
CA TYR A 757 38.81 -8.30 -33.99
C TYR A 757 39.60 -7.89 -32.76
N ASP A 758 39.77 -6.56 -32.52
CA ASP A 758 40.44 -6.03 -31.33
C ASP A 758 39.49 -6.09 -30.10
N ARG A 759 40.12 -6.19 -28.90
CA ARG A 759 39.43 -6.26 -27.61
C ARG A 759 38.45 -5.09 -27.39
N TYR A 760 38.78 -3.88 -27.85
CA TYR A 760 37.93 -2.71 -27.75
C TYR A 760 36.72 -2.75 -28.68
N GLN A 761 36.89 -3.29 -29.88
CA GLN A 761 35.79 -3.50 -30.83
C GLN A 761 34.77 -4.50 -30.28
N LEU A 762 35.24 -5.62 -29.70
CA LEU A 762 34.40 -6.63 -29.08
C LEU A 762 33.68 -6.06 -27.83
N TRP A 763 34.39 -5.34 -26.99
CA TRP A 763 33.81 -4.68 -25.83
C TRP A 763 32.75 -3.66 -26.23
N ARG A 764 33.03 -2.79 -27.21
CA ARG A 764 32.02 -1.82 -27.74
C ARG A 764 30.84 -2.53 -28.38
N ALA A 765 31.02 -3.64 -29.07
CA ALA A 765 29.93 -4.41 -29.66
C ALA A 765 28.99 -4.97 -28.58
N LEU A 766 29.56 -5.57 -27.50
CA LEU A 766 28.79 -6.07 -26.36
C LEU A 766 28.02 -4.94 -25.64
N LEU A 767 28.66 -3.79 -25.43
CA LEU A 767 27.99 -2.65 -24.85
C LEU A 767 26.84 -2.13 -25.72
N LEU A 768 27.06 -1.97 -27.03
CA LEU A 768 26.04 -1.52 -27.98
C LEU A 768 24.87 -2.51 -28.07
N GLU A 769 25.15 -3.80 -28.15
CA GLU A 769 24.12 -4.86 -28.14
C GLU A 769 23.25 -4.73 -26.88
N SER A 770 23.90 -4.66 -25.72
CA SER A 770 23.21 -4.55 -24.44
C SER A 770 22.42 -3.26 -24.30
N MET A 771 22.97 -2.12 -24.76
CA MET A 771 22.24 -0.84 -24.81
C MET A 771 21.00 -0.92 -25.69
N ILE A 772 21.10 -1.55 -26.84
CA ILE A 772 19.99 -1.71 -27.77
C ILE A 772 18.90 -2.58 -27.13
N VAL A 773 19.29 -3.75 -26.60
CA VAL A 773 18.37 -4.70 -25.96
C VAL A 773 17.63 -4.06 -24.79
N LEU A 774 18.39 -3.43 -23.89
CA LEU A 774 17.85 -2.79 -22.70
C LEU A 774 17.05 -1.53 -23.05
N GLY A 775 17.56 -0.72 -23.99
CA GLY A 775 16.89 0.50 -24.44
C GLY A 775 15.52 0.23 -25.04
N PHE A 776 15.39 -0.79 -25.91
CA PHE A 776 14.08 -1.16 -26.45
C PHE A 776 13.15 -1.77 -25.39
N GLY A 777 13.67 -2.63 -24.50
CA GLY A 777 12.90 -3.12 -23.37
C GLY A 777 12.36 -2.00 -22.50
N CYS A 778 13.23 -1.08 -22.08
CA CYS A 778 12.85 0.08 -21.28
C CYS A 778 11.86 1.02 -22.01
N THR A 779 12.00 1.20 -23.32
CA THR A 779 11.07 2.05 -24.11
C THR A 779 9.66 1.45 -24.12
N ILE A 780 9.53 0.13 -24.34
CA ILE A 780 8.22 -0.54 -24.28
C ILE A 780 7.65 -0.45 -22.87
N GLY A 781 8.48 -0.73 -21.86
CA GLY A 781 8.08 -0.61 -20.47
C GLY A 781 7.61 0.80 -20.13
N ALA A 782 8.29 1.84 -20.65
CA ALA A 782 7.90 3.23 -20.46
C ALA A 782 6.57 3.58 -21.16
N VAL A 783 6.42 3.19 -22.43
CA VAL A 783 5.17 3.46 -23.19
C VAL A 783 3.96 2.79 -22.53
N LEU A 784 4.07 1.50 -22.23
CA LEU A 784 2.99 0.79 -21.55
C LEU A 784 2.85 1.21 -20.09
N GLY A 785 3.94 1.63 -19.44
CA GLY A 785 3.93 2.23 -18.11
C GLY A 785 3.16 3.54 -18.05
N VAL A 786 3.35 4.42 -19.04
CA VAL A 786 2.54 5.65 -19.16
C VAL A 786 1.08 5.32 -19.41
N TYR A 787 0.78 4.34 -20.25
CA TYR A 787 -0.59 3.88 -20.43
C TYR A 787 -1.18 3.28 -19.15
N GLY A 788 -0.42 2.45 -18.45
CA GLY A 788 -0.78 1.92 -17.12
C GLY A 788 -0.97 3.01 -16.08
N HIS A 789 -0.17 4.09 -16.12
CA HIS A 789 -0.34 5.27 -15.29
C HIS A 789 -1.70 5.94 -15.51
N VAL A 790 -2.13 6.15 -16.76
CA VAL A 790 -3.46 6.71 -17.08
C VAL A 790 -4.56 5.84 -16.49
N LEU A 791 -4.48 4.52 -16.66
CA LEU A 791 -5.45 3.58 -16.11
C LEU A 791 -5.45 3.56 -14.58
N ALA A 792 -4.26 3.58 -13.97
CA ALA A 792 -4.09 3.57 -12.53
C ALA A 792 -4.58 4.88 -11.86
N SER A 793 -4.30 6.04 -12.46
CA SER A 793 -4.83 7.33 -11.96
C SER A 793 -6.35 7.39 -12.05
N ARG A 794 -6.94 6.86 -13.15
CA ARG A 794 -8.39 6.75 -13.27
C ARG A 794 -8.97 5.79 -12.23
N TRP A 795 -8.37 4.64 -12.04
CA TRP A 795 -8.78 3.68 -11.00
C TRP A 795 -8.72 4.30 -9.61
N LEU A 796 -7.60 4.97 -9.26
CA LEU A 796 -7.47 5.66 -7.98
C LEU A 796 -8.58 6.69 -7.78
N THR A 797 -8.87 7.49 -8.80
CA THR A 797 -9.97 8.48 -8.74
C THR A 797 -11.32 7.81 -8.48
N LEU A 798 -11.61 6.69 -9.17
CA LEU A 798 -12.89 5.99 -9.01
C LEU A 798 -13.01 5.25 -7.66
N THR A 799 -11.92 4.66 -7.17
CA THR A 799 -11.93 3.82 -5.97
C THR A 799 -11.75 4.65 -4.70
N THR A 800 -10.82 5.60 -4.69
CA THR A 800 -10.60 6.48 -3.52
C THR A 800 -11.51 7.69 -3.51
N GLY A 801 -12.13 8.03 -4.66
CA GLY A 801 -12.90 9.26 -4.84
C GLY A 801 -12.06 10.54 -4.72
N PHE A 802 -10.73 10.46 -4.84
CA PHE A 802 -9.85 11.62 -4.82
C PHE A 802 -9.60 12.14 -6.23
N SER A 803 -9.33 13.44 -6.35
CA SER A 803 -8.82 13.99 -7.59
C SER A 803 -7.37 13.56 -7.79
N ALA A 804 -7.09 12.87 -8.88
CA ALA A 804 -5.73 12.52 -9.32
C ALA A 804 -5.53 13.06 -10.74
N PRO A 805 -5.22 14.35 -10.91
CA PRO A 805 -5.08 14.98 -12.23
C PRO A 805 -3.88 14.36 -12.93
N PHE A 806 -4.13 13.73 -14.09
CA PHE A 806 -3.08 13.08 -14.87
C PHE A 806 -2.00 14.09 -15.29
N SER A 807 -0.75 13.76 -14.97
CA SER A 807 0.43 14.52 -15.38
C SER A 807 1.46 13.58 -16.02
N LEU A 808 1.87 13.84 -17.24
CA LEU A 808 2.73 12.91 -18.00
C LEU A 808 4.11 12.65 -17.37
N GLY A 809 4.61 13.50 -16.49
CA GLY A 809 5.82 13.27 -15.71
C GLY A 809 7.08 12.86 -16.51
N ILE A 810 7.25 13.38 -17.74
CA ILE A 810 8.35 13.01 -18.66
C ILE A 810 9.72 12.96 -17.98
N PRO A 811 10.12 13.95 -17.15
CA PRO A 811 11.44 13.91 -16.50
C PRO A 811 11.64 12.69 -15.61
N ARG A 812 10.57 12.23 -14.94
CA ARG A 812 10.60 11.05 -14.06
C ARG A 812 10.72 9.76 -14.87
N VAL A 813 9.93 9.63 -15.94
CA VAL A 813 10.03 8.47 -16.86
C VAL A 813 11.45 8.36 -17.43
N LEU A 814 12.03 9.48 -17.85
CA LEU A 814 13.41 9.52 -18.36
C LEU A 814 14.44 9.17 -17.28
N LEU A 815 14.20 9.57 -16.03
CA LEU A 815 15.05 9.24 -14.90
C LEU A 815 14.99 7.73 -14.60
N ASP A 816 13.82 7.12 -14.56
CA ASP A 816 13.64 5.68 -14.30
C ASP A 816 14.31 4.86 -15.42
N VAL A 817 14.09 5.23 -16.69
CA VAL A 817 14.74 4.59 -17.85
C VAL A 817 16.25 4.78 -17.78
N GLY A 818 16.72 5.99 -17.51
CA GLY A 818 18.14 6.33 -17.39
C GLY A 818 18.83 5.59 -16.26
N LEU A 819 18.14 5.38 -15.12
CA LEU A 819 18.67 4.66 -13.97
C LEU A 819 18.86 3.18 -14.31
N VAL A 820 17.84 2.50 -14.85
CA VAL A 820 17.93 1.07 -15.23
C VAL A 820 18.97 0.88 -16.34
N ALA A 821 18.96 1.72 -17.38
CA ALA A 821 19.93 1.66 -18.47
C ALA A 821 21.35 1.93 -17.97
N GLY A 822 21.53 2.94 -17.11
CA GLY A 822 22.81 3.32 -16.53
C GLY A 822 23.40 2.23 -15.63
N ILE A 823 22.62 1.66 -14.72
CA ILE A 823 23.07 0.53 -13.89
C ILE A 823 23.40 -0.68 -14.78
N GLY A 824 22.55 -0.99 -15.76
CA GLY A 824 22.81 -2.05 -16.71
C GLY A 824 24.15 -1.89 -17.42
N LEU A 825 24.45 -0.68 -17.89
CA LEU A 825 25.72 -0.37 -18.55
C LEU A 825 26.93 -0.48 -17.62
N ILE A 826 26.85 0.04 -16.40
CA ILE A 826 27.94 -0.04 -15.41
C ILE A 826 28.26 -1.51 -15.10
N VAL A 827 27.22 -2.30 -14.89
CA VAL A 827 27.39 -3.71 -14.55
C VAL A 827 27.95 -4.53 -15.71
N ILE A 828 27.60 -4.18 -16.95
CA ILE A 828 28.13 -4.86 -18.15
C ILE A 828 29.56 -4.44 -18.42
N ALA A 829 29.95 -3.21 -18.11
CA ALA A 829 31.27 -2.68 -18.47
C ALA A 829 32.40 -3.56 -17.95
N LEU A 830 32.33 -4.03 -16.70
CA LEU A 830 33.38 -4.83 -16.09
C LEU A 830 33.42 -6.27 -16.60
N PRO A 831 32.33 -7.09 -16.56
CA PRO A 831 32.35 -8.44 -17.14
C PRO A 831 32.59 -8.45 -18.63
N GLY A 832 32.07 -7.49 -19.38
CA GLY A 832 32.32 -7.35 -20.81
C GLY A 832 33.77 -7.06 -21.12
N PHE A 833 34.44 -6.23 -20.33
CA PHE A 833 35.86 -5.95 -20.44
C PHE A 833 36.73 -7.20 -20.10
N LEU A 834 36.36 -7.93 -19.04
CA LEU A 834 37.03 -9.16 -18.66
C LEU A 834 36.85 -10.25 -19.72
N ALA A 835 35.66 -10.43 -20.27
CA ALA A 835 35.38 -11.38 -21.35
C ALA A 835 36.10 -10.99 -22.64
N ALA A 836 36.21 -9.71 -22.97
CA ALA A 836 37.04 -9.26 -24.09
C ALA A 836 38.54 -9.50 -23.89
N ARG A 837 39.02 -9.81 -22.68
CA ARG A 837 40.42 -10.21 -22.40
C ARG A 837 40.70 -11.71 -22.48
N VAL A 838 39.70 -12.58 -22.64
CA VAL A 838 39.86 -14.02 -22.73
C VAL A 838 40.90 -14.39 -23.79
N SER A 839 41.79 -15.32 -23.45
CA SER A 839 42.87 -15.77 -24.36
C SER A 839 42.30 -16.56 -25.52
N SER A 840 42.92 -16.43 -26.70
CA SER A 840 42.53 -17.20 -27.91
C SER A 840 42.64 -18.74 -27.74
N ARG A 841 43.39 -19.17 -26.71
CA ARG A 841 43.55 -20.62 -26.40
C ARG A 841 42.25 -21.29 -25.96
N VAL A 842 41.33 -20.54 -25.38
CA VAL A 842 40.02 -21.06 -24.95
C VAL A 842 39.16 -21.52 -26.12
N ALA A 843 39.30 -20.89 -27.28
CA ALA A 843 38.63 -21.30 -28.52
C ALA A 843 39.12 -22.63 -29.10
N LEU A 844 40.30 -23.10 -28.67
CA LEU A 844 40.91 -24.35 -29.13
C LEU A 844 40.67 -25.55 -28.17
N GLN A 845 40.14 -25.25 -26.96
CA GLN A 845 39.91 -26.26 -25.91
C GLN A 845 38.43 -26.70 -25.80
N GLU A 846 37.51 -26.02 -26.46
CA GLU A 846 36.10 -26.38 -26.64
C GLU A 846 35.82 -26.86 -28.07
#